data_faf490d289a3e3223a4a5e1aac26bc1f
#
_entry.id   faf490d289a3e3223a4a5e1aac26bc1f
#
_cell.length_a   1.000
_cell.length_b   1.000
_cell.length_c   1.000
_cell.angle_alpha   90.00
_cell.angle_beta   90.00
_cell.angle_gamma   90.00
#
_symmetry.space_group_name_H-M   'P 1'
#
loop_
_entity.id
_entity.type
_entity.pdbx_description
1 polymer ?
#
loop_
_entity_poly.entity_id
_entity_poly.type
_entity_poly.pdbx_seq_one_letter_code
_entity_poly.pdbx_strand_id
1 'polypeptide(L)'
;MDNAKNSGITTEWVDNAVKPGDDFFRHVNGRWLDTYEIPADRSKDGGLYTLRDDAEKHVREIVERIAKEQPESRIGALYNSFMDTDKIESDGLEPLMREVAPILNAATSEQLAVTLALLSRAGLAQLLGWYTSIDQKDPEHYVFYLTQAGLGLPDEAYYREEKYEQVCAAYIEHIATMFELTGLAESFNLTPMEAAQLIFSHETEIAAHHWDVVKNRDAEAKYNPVKATELDEKFPGFPLQQWLLALGADPKELGTVIVSQPSFLEGVANMWQSTPLMTWKLWALWCAIRSRAPYLPDAFVQENFNFYGRTLSGTEELRERWKRGVAAVENALDQELGKEYVAVHFPPEHKEKMLKLVNNLLEAYRRSITNLDWMTEATREKALEKLSKFVTKIGYPDEWRDYSKLTLVPGDLFENLRRAAAFNSDFMIDRAGDPVDKNEWLMSPQTVNAYYMPPANEIVFPAAILRPPFFDPEADDAANYGGIGMVIGHEIGHGFDDKGALYDGDGALNNWWTEEDFAEFTKRTSALVQQYNAYTPANLDPQKFRVNGELTLGENIGDLSGLSIALRAYEIALAEQGITSLEDAPVIDGMTAAQRLFWSTAQGWRTKSRPQHAEMMISVDPHSPDEFRVNGVVRNIDEFYDAFDVPEGSKLYLAPEDRVRIW
;
A
#
# COMPACT_ATOMS: atom_id res chain seq x y z
N MET A 1 -41.33 20.06 -7.71
CA MET A 1 -40.81 20.01 -6.34
C MET A 1 -39.33 19.79 -6.54
N ASP A 2 -38.54 20.83 -6.29
CA ASP A 2 -37.09 20.67 -6.31
C ASP A 2 -36.74 19.62 -5.26
N ASN A 3 -36.19 18.49 -5.69
CA ASN A 3 -35.53 17.56 -4.76
C ASN A 3 -34.36 18.31 -4.18
N ALA A 4 -34.49 18.81 -2.95
CA ALA A 4 -33.37 19.37 -2.21
C ALA A 4 -32.29 18.28 -2.19
N LYS A 5 -31.12 18.55 -2.82
CA LYS A 5 -29.98 17.64 -2.80
C LYS A 5 -29.61 17.35 -1.33
N ASN A 6 -29.34 16.11 -1.01
CA ASN A 6 -28.73 15.71 0.25
C ASN A 6 -27.33 16.35 0.33
N SER A 7 -26.96 16.93 1.47
CA SER A 7 -25.63 17.54 1.63
C SER A 7 -24.48 16.53 1.55
N GLY A 8 -24.73 15.24 1.77
CA GLY A 8 -23.71 14.20 1.91
C GLY A 8 -22.90 14.30 3.22
N ILE A 9 -23.31 15.20 4.12
CA ILE A 9 -22.59 15.51 5.35
C ILE A 9 -23.36 14.96 6.56
N THR A 10 -22.62 14.36 7.52
CA THR A 10 -23.18 14.01 8.83
C THR A 10 -22.60 14.91 9.91
N THR A 11 -23.46 15.45 10.77
CA THR A 11 -23.08 16.24 11.96
C THR A 11 -23.29 15.46 13.26
N GLU A 12 -23.65 14.19 13.17
CA GLU A 12 -23.89 13.33 14.32
C GLU A 12 -22.69 13.21 15.26
N TRP A 13 -21.50 13.23 14.69
CA TRP A 13 -20.24 12.94 15.39
C TRP A 13 -19.46 14.17 15.85
N VAL A 14 -20.05 15.34 15.70
CA VAL A 14 -19.42 16.63 16.04
C VAL A 14 -19.13 16.74 17.53
N ASP A 15 -17.91 17.13 17.85
CA ASP A 15 -17.52 17.58 19.20
C ASP A 15 -17.54 19.11 19.25
N ASN A 16 -18.65 19.69 19.70
CA ASN A 16 -18.81 21.14 19.82
C ASN A 16 -17.93 21.79 20.90
N ALA A 17 -17.26 21.00 21.75
CA ALA A 17 -16.31 21.51 22.74
C ALA A 17 -14.94 21.84 22.12
N VAL A 18 -14.64 21.25 20.95
CA VAL A 18 -13.42 21.48 20.19
C VAL A 18 -13.70 22.49 19.07
N LYS A 19 -12.91 23.55 18.99
CA LYS A 19 -13.05 24.54 17.90
C LYS A 19 -12.43 24.01 16.61
N PRO A 20 -13.01 24.29 15.44
CA PRO A 20 -12.43 23.89 14.13
C PRO A 20 -10.97 24.31 13.96
N GLY A 21 -10.61 25.51 14.40
CA GLY A 21 -9.25 26.05 14.31
C GLY A 21 -8.26 25.46 15.32
N ASP A 22 -8.71 24.67 16.31
CA ASP A 22 -7.82 24.02 17.27
C ASP A 22 -7.52 22.58 16.87
N ASP A 23 -8.52 21.85 16.36
CA ASP A 23 -8.41 20.48 15.89
C ASP A 23 -9.63 20.15 15.02
N PHE A 24 -9.49 20.27 13.72
CA PHE A 24 -10.61 20.09 12.81
C PHE A 24 -11.04 18.63 12.67
N PHE A 25 -10.07 17.72 12.67
CA PHE A 25 -10.37 16.28 12.64
C PHE A 25 -11.22 15.87 13.85
N ARG A 26 -10.84 16.31 15.04
CA ARG A 26 -11.59 16.02 16.26
C ARG A 26 -12.90 16.82 16.34
N HIS A 27 -12.94 18.06 15.86
CA HIS A 27 -14.19 18.82 15.79
C HIS A 27 -15.27 18.04 15.04
N VAL A 28 -14.94 17.50 13.85
CA VAL A 28 -15.89 16.78 12.99
C VAL A 28 -16.20 15.38 13.54
N ASN A 29 -15.23 14.69 14.11
CA ASN A 29 -15.31 13.25 14.44
C ASN A 29 -15.26 12.93 15.93
N GLY A 30 -15.15 13.92 16.82
CA GLY A 30 -14.75 13.72 18.22
C GLY A 30 -15.69 12.82 19.01
N ARG A 31 -17.01 12.96 18.86
CA ARG A 31 -17.97 12.06 19.53
C ARG A 31 -17.81 10.61 19.08
N TRP A 32 -17.54 10.38 17.80
CA TRP A 32 -17.28 9.05 17.29
C TRP A 32 -15.97 8.50 17.86
N LEU A 33 -14.89 9.30 17.87
CA LEU A 33 -13.60 8.90 18.43
C LEU A 33 -13.71 8.50 19.91
N ASP A 34 -14.55 9.18 20.69
CA ASP A 34 -14.75 8.92 22.12
C ASP A 34 -15.63 7.71 22.39
N THR A 35 -16.60 7.42 21.53
CA THR A 35 -17.63 6.40 21.77
C THR A 35 -17.48 5.13 20.96
N TYR A 36 -16.76 5.19 19.84
CA TYR A 36 -16.59 4.05 18.95
C TYR A 36 -15.59 3.05 19.51
N GLU A 37 -15.97 1.79 19.50
CA GLU A 37 -15.09 0.67 19.85
C GLU A 37 -14.64 -0.03 18.56
N ILE A 38 -13.33 -0.14 18.38
CA ILE A 38 -12.76 -0.86 17.22
C ILE A 38 -13.15 -2.34 17.35
N PRO A 39 -13.75 -2.96 16.33
CA PRO A 39 -14.05 -4.38 16.35
C PRO A 39 -12.84 -5.24 16.74
N ALA A 40 -13.09 -6.29 17.52
CA ALA A 40 -12.02 -7.11 18.09
C ALA A 40 -11.12 -7.77 17.02
N ASP A 41 -11.66 -7.99 15.81
CA ASP A 41 -10.98 -8.66 14.71
C ASP A 41 -10.14 -7.73 13.81
N ARG A 42 -9.92 -6.48 14.24
CA ARG A 42 -9.11 -5.50 13.48
C ARG A 42 -8.32 -4.55 14.38
N SER A 43 -7.27 -3.96 13.83
CA SER A 43 -6.38 -3.03 14.52
C SER A 43 -6.73 -1.56 14.27
N LYS A 44 -7.51 -1.27 13.24
CA LYS A 44 -7.92 0.06 12.80
C LYS A 44 -9.31 0.00 12.18
N ASP A 45 -10.13 1.05 12.37
CA ASP A 45 -11.46 1.14 11.76
C ASP A 45 -11.84 2.60 11.48
N GLY A 46 -12.82 2.83 10.57
CA GLY A 46 -13.28 4.16 10.21
C GLY A 46 -13.98 4.26 8.85
N GLY A 47 -14.01 5.47 8.27
CA GLY A 47 -14.76 5.74 7.05
C GLY A 47 -14.40 4.86 5.85
N LEU A 48 -13.12 4.70 5.57
CA LEU A 48 -12.62 3.83 4.51
C LEU A 48 -12.93 2.34 4.77
N TYR A 49 -12.94 1.94 6.04
CA TYR A 49 -13.22 0.56 6.43
C TYR A 49 -14.68 0.17 6.24
N THR A 50 -15.61 1.12 6.33
CA THR A 50 -17.02 0.88 5.96
C THR A 50 -17.14 0.44 4.50
N LEU A 51 -16.42 1.10 3.59
CA LEU A 51 -16.38 0.68 2.18
C LEU A 51 -15.73 -0.69 1.99
N ARG A 52 -14.63 -0.95 2.70
CA ARG A 52 -13.96 -2.26 2.65
C ARG A 52 -14.86 -3.38 3.15
N ASP A 53 -15.60 -3.14 4.23
CA ASP A 53 -16.56 -4.11 4.76
C ASP A 53 -17.70 -4.40 3.77
N ASP A 54 -18.19 -3.38 3.06
CA ASP A 54 -19.24 -3.57 2.06
C ASP A 54 -18.69 -4.28 0.82
N ALA A 55 -17.50 -3.93 0.35
CA ALA A 55 -16.83 -4.66 -0.72
C ALA A 55 -16.58 -6.12 -0.34
N GLU A 56 -16.10 -6.40 0.89
CA GLU A 56 -15.87 -7.76 1.40
C GLU A 56 -17.16 -8.58 1.48
N LYS A 57 -18.29 -7.98 1.89
CA LYS A 57 -19.59 -8.65 1.88
C LYS A 57 -20.03 -9.01 0.46
N HIS A 58 -19.91 -8.09 -0.49
CA HIS A 58 -20.24 -8.33 -1.88
C HIS A 58 -19.37 -9.44 -2.49
N VAL A 59 -18.06 -9.38 -2.24
CA VAL A 59 -17.10 -10.41 -2.67
C VAL A 59 -17.43 -11.76 -2.03
N ARG A 60 -17.75 -11.78 -0.73
CA ARG A 60 -18.21 -13.00 -0.05
C ARG A 60 -19.41 -13.64 -0.73
N GLU A 61 -20.45 -12.86 -1.03
CA GLU A 61 -21.66 -13.37 -1.70
C GLU A 61 -21.34 -14.01 -3.05
N ILE A 62 -20.42 -13.40 -3.82
CA ILE A 62 -19.94 -13.93 -5.10
C ILE A 62 -19.18 -15.24 -4.89
N VAL A 63 -18.19 -15.25 -3.98
CA VAL A 63 -17.33 -16.40 -3.72
C VAL A 63 -18.14 -17.59 -3.20
N GLU A 64 -19.02 -17.39 -2.21
CA GLU A 64 -19.86 -18.46 -1.64
C GLU A 64 -20.86 -19.00 -2.66
N ARG A 65 -21.44 -18.15 -3.52
CA ARG A 65 -22.30 -18.57 -4.63
C ARG A 65 -21.55 -19.46 -5.61
N ILE A 66 -20.37 -19.02 -6.08
CA ILE A 66 -19.55 -19.79 -7.02
C ILE A 66 -19.06 -21.08 -6.37
N ALA A 67 -18.58 -21.05 -5.14
CA ALA A 67 -18.11 -22.23 -4.42
C ALA A 67 -19.20 -23.31 -4.25
N LYS A 68 -20.46 -22.88 -4.13
CA LYS A 68 -21.62 -23.79 -4.02
C LYS A 68 -22.06 -24.32 -5.39
N GLU A 69 -22.17 -23.44 -6.39
CA GLU A 69 -22.74 -23.79 -7.70
C GLU A 69 -21.72 -24.43 -8.64
N GLN A 70 -20.46 -24.08 -8.49
CA GLN A 70 -19.33 -24.49 -9.33
C GLN A 70 -18.12 -24.90 -8.47
N PRO A 71 -18.21 -25.94 -7.62
CA PRO A 71 -17.17 -26.31 -6.67
C PRO A 71 -15.83 -26.69 -7.32
N GLU A 72 -15.85 -27.09 -8.60
CA GLU A 72 -14.65 -27.45 -9.41
C GLU A 72 -14.02 -26.22 -10.11
N SER A 73 -14.67 -25.03 -10.06
CA SER A 73 -14.05 -23.79 -10.56
C SER A 73 -12.83 -23.41 -9.72
N ARG A 74 -11.93 -22.57 -10.24
CA ARG A 74 -10.76 -22.11 -9.49
C ARG A 74 -11.15 -21.45 -8.16
N ILE A 75 -12.13 -20.55 -8.20
CA ILE A 75 -12.68 -19.88 -6.99
C ILE A 75 -13.26 -20.92 -6.03
N GLY A 76 -14.12 -21.83 -6.54
CA GLY A 76 -14.74 -22.86 -5.72
C GLY A 76 -13.74 -23.83 -5.12
N ALA A 77 -12.78 -24.32 -5.91
CA ALA A 77 -11.75 -25.24 -5.45
C ALA A 77 -10.87 -24.64 -4.34
N LEU A 78 -10.45 -23.37 -4.50
CA LEU A 78 -9.59 -22.72 -3.51
C LEU A 78 -10.36 -22.41 -2.23
N TYR A 79 -11.54 -21.76 -2.35
CA TYR A 79 -12.34 -21.38 -1.19
C TYR A 79 -12.78 -22.60 -0.38
N ASN A 80 -13.33 -23.63 -1.03
CA ASN A 80 -13.76 -24.84 -0.34
C ASN A 80 -12.58 -25.56 0.33
N SER A 81 -11.41 -25.62 -0.32
CA SER A 81 -10.20 -26.19 0.30
C SER A 81 -9.75 -25.42 1.53
N PHE A 82 -9.88 -24.10 1.53
CA PHE A 82 -9.56 -23.25 2.69
C PHE A 82 -10.59 -23.43 3.83
N MET A 83 -11.85 -23.62 3.51
CA MET A 83 -12.93 -23.77 4.50
C MET A 83 -12.98 -25.19 5.12
N ASP A 84 -12.33 -26.18 4.53
CA ASP A 84 -12.30 -27.57 5.02
C ASP A 84 -11.28 -27.75 6.15
N THR A 85 -11.68 -27.30 7.35
CA THR A 85 -10.88 -27.39 8.56
C THR A 85 -10.55 -28.82 8.96
N ASP A 86 -11.51 -29.76 8.77
CA ASP A 86 -11.32 -31.15 9.16
C ASP A 86 -10.20 -31.80 8.33
N LYS A 87 -10.15 -31.47 7.04
CA LYS A 87 -9.05 -31.95 6.20
C LYS A 87 -7.71 -31.32 6.58
N ILE A 88 -7.67 -30.01 6.83
CA ILE A 88 -6.44 -29.31 7.24
C ILE A 88 -5.89 -29.92 8.54
N GLU A 89 -6.74 -30.15 9.54
CA GLU A 89 -6.34 -30.81 10.79
C GLU A 89 -5.87 -32.25 10.57
N SER A 90 -6.56 -33.01 9.69
CA SER A 90 -6.16 -34.39 9.39
C SER A 90 -4.87 -34.52 8.60
N ASP A 91 -4.59 -33.58 7.69
CA ASP A 91 -3.35 -33.50 6.92
C ASP A 91 -2.17 -33.09 7.82
N GLY A 92 -2.43 -32.34 8.88
CA GLY A 92 -1.45 -31.92 9.87
C GLY A 92 -0.27 -31.17 9.25
N LEU A 93 0.95 -31.63 9.53
CA LEU A 93 2.19 -31.05 9.02
C LEU A 93 2.67 -31.65 7.71
N GLU A 94 2.05 -32.71 7.21
CA GLU A 94 2.56 -33.44 6.04
C GLU A 94 2.78 -32.52 4.81
N PRO A 95 1.85 -31.59 4.47
CA PRO A 95 2.06 -30.69 3.34
C PRO A 95 3.27 -29.77 3.53
N LEU A 96 3.45 -29.20 4.73
CA LEU A 96 4.61 -28.36 5.05
C LEU A 96 5.91 -29.19 4.99
N MET A 97 5.92 -30.38 5.57
CA MET A 97 7.12 -31.24 5.59
C MET A 97 7.57 -31.62 4.19
N ARG A 98 6.64 -31.87 3.25
CA ARG A 98 6.96 -32.08 1.83
C ARG A 98 7.59 -30.83 1.20
N GLU A 99 7.06 -29.64 1.50
CA GLU A 99 7.56 -28.36 0.96
C GLU A 99 8.96 -28.02 1.48
N VAL A 100 9.24 -28.28 2.76
CA VAL A 100 10.55 -27.96 3.39
C VAL A 100 11.60 -29.05 3.26
N ALA A 101 11.24 -30.24 2.82
CA ALA A 101 12.19 -31.36 2.66
C ALA A 101 13.44 -31.01 1.83
N PRO A 102 13.35 -30.21 0.72
CA PRO A 102 14.53 -29.79 -0.01
C PRO A 102 15.49 -28.91 0.82
N ILE A 103 14.98 -28.10 1.76
CA ILE A 103 15.83 -27.33 2.69
C ILE A 103 16.61 -28.28 3.60
N LEU A 104 15.91 -29.24 4.21
CA LEU A 104 16.53 -30.22 5.11
C LEU A 104 17.59 -31.08 4.39
N ASN A 105 17.35 -31.41 3.14
CA ASN A 105 18.22 -32.27 2.35
C ASN A 105 19.36 -31.54 1.63
N ALA A 106 19.37 -30.22 1.58
CA ALA A 106 20.44 -29.44 0.95
C ALA A 106 21.78 -29.72 1.66
N ALA A 107 22.73 -30.25 0.91
CA ALA A 107 24.07 -30.60 1.40
C ALA A 107 25.10 -29.48 1.15
N THR A 108 24.79 -28.52 0.25
CA THR A 108 25.65 -27.40 -0.07
C THR A 108 24.84 -26.09 -0.14
N SER A 109 25.52 -24.95 -0.05
CA SER A 109 24.93 -23.64 -0.19
C SER A 109 24.28 -23.43 -1.57
N GLU A 110 24.88 -23.98 -2.63
CA GLU A 110 24.35 -23.90 -3.99
C GLU A 110 23.01 -24.65 -4.11
N GLN A 111 22.92 -25.84 -3.51
CA GLN A 111 21.65 -26.57 -3.47
C GLN A 111 20.58 -25.82 -2.69
N LEU A 112 20.97 -25.17 -1.58
CA LEU A 112 20.05 -24.35 -0.81
C LEU A 112 19.60 -23.12 -1.61
N ALA A 113 20.49 -22.43 -2.34
CA ALA A 113 20.12 -21.29 -3.17
C ALA A 113 19.08 -21.67 -4.25
N VAL A 114 19.25 -22.81 -4.90
CA VAL A 114 18.25 -23.37 -5.85
C VAL A 114 16.92 -23.62 -5.13
N THR A 115 16.96 -24.22 -3.95
CA THR A 115 15.75 -24.48 -3.15
C THR A 115 15.03 -23.17 -2.80
N LEU A 116 15.75 -22.13 -2.37
CA LEU A 116 15.19 -20.83 -2.05
C LEU A 116 14.49 -20.18 -3.25
N ALA A 117 15.07 -20.33 -4.46
CA ALA A 117 14.43 -19.85 -5.69
C ALA A 117 13.11 -20.56 -5.97
N LEU A 118 13.07 -21.87 -5.85
CA LEU A 118 11.86 -22.66 -6.05
C LEU A 118 10.76 -22.33 -5.02
N LEU A 119 11.15 -22.10 -3.77
CA LEU A 119 10.23 -21.69 -2.71
C LEU A 119 9.74 -20.24 -2.93
N SER A 120 10.60 -19.35 -3.42
CA SER A 120 10.21 -17.99 -3.82
C SER A 120 9.15 -18.00 -4.92
N ARG A 121 9.35 -18.82 -5.97
CA ARG A 121 8.35 -19.03 -7.03
C ARG A 121 7.04 -19.61 -6.50
N ALA A 122 7.09 -20.41 -5.44
CA ALA A 122 5.93 -20.96 -4.74
C ALA A 122 5.26 -19.96 -3.76
N GLY A 123 5.71 -18.72 -3.72
CA GLY A 123 5.12 -17.64 -2.89
C GLY A 123 5.60 -17.60 -1.44
N LEU A 124 6.71 -18.26 -1.11
CA LEU A 124 7.27 -18.19 0.24
C LEU A 124 8.22 -16.98 0.36
N ALA A 125 8.25 -16.38 1.55
CA ALA A 125 9.18 -15.30 1.85
C ALA A 125 10.64 -15.75 1.73
N GLN A 126 11.50 -14.91 1.14
CA GLN A 126 12.87 -15.26 0.80
C GLN A 126 13.87 -14.13 1.09
N LEU A 127 15.17 -14.41 0.88
CA LEU A 127 16.26 -13.47 1.08
C LEU A 127 16.22 -12.27 0.12
N LEU A 128 15.84 -12.51 -1.13
CA LEU A 128 15.72 -11.52 -2.18
C LEU A 128 14.27 -11.34 -2.57
N GLY A 129 13.79 -10.10 -2.54
CA GLY A 129 12.57 -9.71 -3.20
C GLY A 129 12.81 -9.52 -4.70
N TRP A 130 11.79 -9.76 -5.51
CA TRP A 130 11.85 -9.55 -6.95
C TRP A 130 10.44 -9.27 -7.51
N TYR A 131 10.42 -8.52 -8.57
CA TYR A 131 9.20 -8.23 -9.34
C TYR A 131 9.58 -7.75 -10.74
N THR A 132 8.62 -7.80 -11.66
CA THR A 132 8.74 -7.15 -12.96
C THR A 132 7.81 -5.96 -13.00
N SER A 133 8.34 -4.82 -13.41
CA SER A 133 7.59 -3.57 -13.56
C SER A 133 8.12 -2.79 -14.76
N ILE A 134 7.44 -1.71 -15.09
CA ILE A 134 7.88 -0.78 -16.14
C ILE A 134 9.29 -0.29 -15.81
N ASP A 135 10.18 -0.28 -16.81
CA ASP A 135 11.52 0.29 -16.66
C ASP A 135 11.41 1.81 -16.50
N GLN A 136 11.94 2.33 -15.40
CA GLN A 136 11.85 3.75 -15.07
C GLN A 136 12.58 4.66 -16.08
N LYS A 137 13.52 4.14 -16.87
CA LYS A 137 14.24 4.90 -17.91
C LYS A 137 13.87 4.51 -19.33
N ASP A 138 13.11 3.43 -19.50
CA ASP A 138 12.51 3.00 -20.77
C ASP A 138 11.05 2.58 -20.52
N PRO A 139 10.12 3.54 -20.37
CA PRO A 139 8.73 3.26 -19.99
C PRO A 139 7.91 2.48 -21.05
N GLU A 140 8.50 2.14 -22.18
CA GLU A 140 7.87 1.30 -23.19
C GLU A 140 8.11 -0.20 -22.95
N HIS A 141 9.02 -0.59 -22.01
CA HIS A 141 9.33 -1.98 -21.73
C HIS A 141 9.26 -2.31 -20.24
N TYR A 142 8.97 -3.57 -19.95
CA TYR A 142 9.09 -4.10 -18.61
C TYR A 142 10.53 -4.51 -18.30
N VAL A 143 10.97 -4.39 -17.04
CA VAL A 143 12.27 -4.86 -16.57
C VAL A 143 12.14 -5.61 -15.25
N PHE A 144 13.03 -6.55 -15.01
CA PHE A 144 13.10 -7.33 -13.77
C PHE A 144 13.87 -6.57 -12.68
N TYR A 145 13.30 -6.47 -11.49
CA TYR A 145 13.89 -5.82 -10.32
C TYR A 145 14.28 -6.85 -9.27
N LEU A 146 15.46 -6.65 -8.65
CA LEU A 146 15.87 -7.30 -7.41
C LEU A 146 15.86 -6.27 -6.27
N THR A 147 15.31 -6.66 -5.13
CA THR A 147 15.16 -5.77 -3.97
C THR A 147 15.48 -6.49 -2.66
N GLN A 148 15.77 -5.70 -1.62
CA GLN A 148 16.02 -6.22 -0.28
C GLN A 148 14.79 -6.93 0.30
N ALA A 149 15.03 -8.03 1.03
CA ALA A 149 14.02 -8.79 1.74
C ALA A 149 14.67 -9.61 2.87
N GLY A 150 13.99 -10.61 3.43
CA GLY A 150 14.58 -11.57 4.36
C GLY A 150 14.30 -11.34 5.83
N LEU A 151 13.49 -10.32 6.16
CA LEU A 151 13.13 -10.02 7.54
C LEU A 151 11.75 -10.57 7.91
N GLY A 152 11.57 -10.93 9.17
CA GLY A 152 10.29 -11.37 9.71
C GLY A 152 9.53 -10.30 10.48
N LEU A 153 10.22 -9.23 10.91
CA LEU A 153 9.65 -8.01 11.47
C LEU A 153 9.45 -6.96 10.36
N PRO A 154 8.59 -5.94 10.58
CA PRO A 154 8.16 -5.03 9.53
C PRO A 154 9.26 -4.22 8.85
N ASP A 155 10.31 -3.86 9.57
CA ASP A 155 11.41 -3.01 9.09
C ASP A 155 12.73 -3.31 9.80
N GLU A 156 13.86 -2.91 9.18
CA GLU A 156 15.20 -3.06 9.75
C GLU A 156 15.35 -2.37 11.12
N ALA A 157 14.64 -1.26 11.32
CA ALA A 157 14.68 -0.48 12.55
C ALA A 157 14.26 -1.30 13.78
N TYR A 158 13.40 -2.33 13.61
CA TYR A 158 13.01 -3.23 14.71
C TYR A 158 14.20 -3.99 15.29
N TYR A 159 15.22 -4.29 14.50
CA TYR A 159 16.39 -5.07 14.93
C TYR A 159 17.48 -4.23 15.60
N ARG A 160 17.41 -2.88 15.53
CA ARG A 160 18.45 -1.98 16.04
C ARG A 160 17.97 -0.94 17.04
N GLU A 161 16.68 -0.61 17.10
CA GLU A 161 16.17 0.47 17.96
C GLU A 161 15.62 -0.08 19.28
N GLU A 162 16.13 0.45 20.39
CA GLU A 162 15.77 0.02 21.76
C GLU A 162 14.26 0.04 22.06
N LYS A 163 13.52 0.97 21.42
CA LYS A 163 12.06 1.06 21.60
C LYS A 163 11.30 -0.21 21.19
N TYR A 164 11.90 -1.09 20.36
CA TYR A 164 11.29 -2.34 19.88
C TYR A 164 11.77 -3.60 20.62
N GLU A 165 12.59 -3.48 21.66
CA GLU A 165 13.16 -4.62 22.39
C GLU A 165 12.09 -5.61 22.87
N GLN A 166 10.94 -5.13 23.35
CA GLN A 166 9.84 -5.99 23.78
C GLN A 166 9.20 -6.76 22.64
N VAL A 167 9.06 -6.14 21.46
CA VAL A 167 8.55 -6.80 20.25
C VAL A 167 9.54 -7.86 19.79
N CYS A 168 10.84 -7.58 19.82
CA CYS A 168 11.89 -8.53 19.47
C CYS A 168 11.90 -9.75 20.41
N ALA A 169 11.75 -9.54 21.71
CA ALA A 169 11.65 -10.62 22.68
C ALA A 169 10.43 -11.52 22.39
N ALA A 170 9.27 -10.92 22.15
CA ALA A 170 8.06 -11.66 21.78
C ALA A 170 8.21 -12.39 20.43
N TYR A 171 8.94 -11.81 19.48
CA TYR A 171 9.23 -12.45 18.20
C TYR A 171 10.10 -13.69 18.35
N ILE A 172 11.12 -13.66 19.20
CA ILE A 172 11.97 -14.84 19.50
C ILE A 172 11.12 -15.95 20.12
N GLU A 173 10.25 -15.62 21.08
CA GLU A 173 9.32 -16.61 21.68
C GLU A 173 8.36 -17.20 20.63
N HIS A 174 7.86 -16.37 19.72
CA HIS A 174 7.01 -16.81 18.62
C HIS A 174 7.74 -17.80 17.71
N ILE A 175 8.97 -17.51 17.28
CA ILE A 175 9.79 -18.44 16.50
C ILE A 175 9.99 -19.75 17.25
N ALA A 176 10.33 -19.68 18.56
CA ALA A 176 10.55 -20.86 19.38
C ALA A 176 9.28 -21.71 19.44
N THR A 177 8.12 -21.13 19.68
CA THR A 177 6.82 -21.84 19.71
C THR A 177 6.52 -22.52 18.38
N MET A 178 6.76 -21.84 17.25
CA MET A 178 6.57 -22.44 15.91
C MET A 178 7.52 -23.61 15.66
N PHE A 179 8.77 -23.52 16.13
CA PHE A 179 9.71 -24.63 16.03
C PHE A 179 9.37 -25.80 17.00
N GLU A 180 8.77 -25.51 18.15
CA GLU A 180 8.21 -26.54 19.03
C GLU A 180 7.05 -27.28 18.36
N LEU A 181 6.11 -26.55 17.78
CA LEU A 181 4.96 -27.12 17.05
C LEU A 181 5.37 -28.01 15.86
N THR A 182 6.46 -27.65 15.17
CA THR A 182 6.95 -28.43 14.03
C THR A 182 7.92 -29.56 14.40
N GLY A 183 8.58 -29.49 15.54
CA GLY A 183 9.68 -30.40 15.93
C GLY A 183 10.96 -30.24 15.08
N LEU A 184 11.04 -29.25 14.18
CA LEU A 184 12.13 -29.13 13.20
C LEU A 184 13.49 -28.76 13.82
N ALA A 185 13.53 -28.12 15.01
CA ALA A 185 14.78 -27.79 15.72
C ALA A 185 15.61 -29.06 16.06
N GLU A 186 14.93 -30.15 16.37
CA GLU A 186 15.58 -31.44 16.69
C GLU A 186 16.43 -32.00 15.54
N SER A 187 16.08 -31.71 14.30
CA SER A 187 16.85 -32.08 13.11
C SER A 187 18.26 -31.46 13.07
N PHE A 188 18.50 -30.43 13.88
CA PHE A 188 19.77 -29.73 14.02
C PHE A 188 20.41 -29.93 15.40
N ASN A 189 19.87 -30.82 16.25
CA ASN A 189 20.24 -30.99 17.65
C ASN A 189 20.16 -29.72 18.48
N LEU A 190 19.14 -28.88 18.24
CA LEU A 190 18.86 -27.64 18.93
C LEU A 190 17.53 -27.73 19.66
N THR A 191 17.42 -27.01 20.75
CA THR A 191 16.13 -26.68 21.34
C THR A 191 15.40 -25.63 20.48
N PRO A 192 14.06 -25.55 20.55
CA PRO A 192 13.31 -24.50 19.82
C PRO A 192 13.82 -23.09 20.13
N MET A 193 14.17 -22.78 21.38
CA MET A 193 14.68 -21.49 21.79
C MET A 193 16.08 -21.20 21.21
N GLU A 194 16.98 -22.19 21.18
CA GLU A 194 18.30 -22.01 20.54
C GLU A 194 18.14 -21.75 19.04
N ALA A 195 17.24 -22.46 18.35
CA ALA A 195 16.95 -22.21 16.95
C ALA A 195 16.39 -20.78 16.73
N ALA A 196 15.46 -20.33 17.58
CA ALA A 196 14.87 -19.00 17.50
C ALA A 196 15.92 -17.88 17.70
N GLN A 197 16.82 -18.03 18.68
CA GLN A 197 17.89 -17.07 18.93
C GLN A 197 18.88 -17.00 17.75
N LEU A 198 19.23 -18.13 17.15
CA LEU A 198 20.08 -18.18 15.97
C LEU A 198 19.41 -17.49 14.77
N ILE A 199 18.12 -17.73 14.55
CA ILE A 199 17.34 -17.11 13.45
C ILE A 199 17.26 -15.60 13.68
N PHE A 200 16.92 -15.14 14.87
CA PHE A 200 16.82 -13.72 15.17
C PHE A 200 18.18 -13.00 15.01
N SER A 201 19.27 -13.62 15.49
CA SER A 201 20.62 -13.09 15.29
C SER A 201 20.97 -12.99 13.81
N HIS A 202 20.60 -14.00 13.02
CA HIS A 202 20.85 -14.01 11.58
C HIS A 202 20.00 -12.94 10.84
N GLU A 203 18.73 -12.79 11.18
CA GLU A 203 17.88 -11.69 10.65
C GLU A 203 18.42 -10.32 11.04
N THR A 204 19.00 -10.15 12.24
CA THR A 204 19.67 -8.91 12.68
C THR A 204 20.86 -8.58 11.78
N GLU A 205 21.66 -9.58 11.39
CA GLU A 205 22.74 -9.41 10.45
C GLU A 205 22.22 -9.03 9.04
N ILE A 206 21.15 -9.66 8.55
CA ILE A 206 20.50 -9.29 7.29
C ILE A 206 19.98 -7.84 7.37
N ALA A 207 19.31 -7.47 8.46
CA ALA A 207 18.75 -6.14 8.67
C ALA A 207 19.84 -5.04 8.63
N ALA A 208 21.04 -5.33 9.13
CA ALA A 208 22.17 -4.40 9.10
C ALA A 208 22.61 -4.00 7.67
N HIS A 209 22.22 -4.78 6.66
CA HIS A 209 22.48 -4.47 5.25
C HIS A 209 21.32 -3.76 4.55
N HIS A 210 20.14 -3.72 5.16
CA HIS A 210 18.97 -3.04 4.60
C HIS A 210 19.18 -1.53 4.50
N TRP A 211 18.62 -0.94 3.48
CA TRP A 211 18.39 0.50 3.44
C TRP A 211 17.17 0.82 4.29
N ASP A 212 17.24 1.93 5.01
CA ASP A 212 16.10 2.43 5.77
C ASP A 212 14.97 2.93 4.85
N VAL A 213 13.80 3.18 5.45
CA VAL A 213 12.59 3.57 4.72
C VAL A 213 12.75 4.90 3.96
N VAL A 214 13.55 5.86 4.46
CA VAL A 214 13.77 7.15 3.80
C VAL A 214 14.69 6.98 2.59
N LYS A 215 15.82 6.28 2.75
CA LYS A 215 16.73 5.99 1.64
C LYS A 215 16.05 5.20 0.51
N ASN A 216 15.12 4.30 0.85
CA ASN A 216 14.34 3.56 -0.12
C ASN A 216 13.35 4.41 -0.94
N ARG A 217 13.18 5.69 -0.60
CA ARG A 217 12.38 6.64 -1.39
C ARG A 217 13.14 7.20 -2.59
N ASP A 218 14.47 7.14 -2.61
CA ASP A 218 15.31 7.66 -3.69
C ASP A 218 15.24 6.76 -4.94
N ALA A 219 14.46 7.20 -5.93
CA ALA A 219 14.22 6.46 -7.16
C ALA A 219 15.51 6.35 -8.01
N GLU A 220 16.35 7.39 -8.04
CA GLU A 220 17.61 7.38 -8.80
C GLU A 220 18.65 6.44 -8.16
N ALA A 221 18.79 6.50 -6.83
CA ALA A 221 19.68 5.60 -6.10
C ALA A 221 19.29 4.12 -6.26
N LYS A 222 17.99 3.83 -6.44
CA LYS A 222 17.47 2.48 -6.66
C LYS A 222 17.58 2.00 -8.11
N TYR A 223 17.90 2.84 -9.06
CA TYR A 223 18.00 2.46 -10.45
C TYR A 223 19.42 2.04 -10.84
N ASN A 224 19.79 0.78 -10.59
CA ASN A 224 21.11 0.23 -10.87
C ASN A 224 21.02 -0.93 -11.86
N PRO A 225 21.09 -0.64 -13.19
CA PRO A 225 21.01 -1.66 -14.21
C PRO A 225 22.28 -2.53 -14.27
N VAL A 226 22.08 -3.84 -14.31
CA VAL A 226 23.14 -4.84 -14.44
C VAL A 226 22.68 -5.89 -15.44
N LYS A 227 23.58 -6.35 -16.33
CA LYS A 227 23.23 -7.49 -17.17
C LYS A 227 23.05 -8.74 -16.30
N ALA A 228 21.95 -9.46 -16.46
CA ALA A 228 21.66 -10.64 -15.65
C ALA A 228 22.79 -11.67 -15.71
N THR A 229 23.49 -11.80 -16.86
CA THR A 229 24.65 -12.68 -17.04
C THR A 229 25.93 -12.20 -16.35
N GLU A 230 25.99 -10.98 -15.85
CA GLU A 230 27.14 -10.39 -15.15
C GLU A 230 26.93 -10.30 -13.62
N LEU A 231 25.76 -10.74 -13.09
CA LEU A 231 25.39 -10.59 -11.69
C LEU A 231 26.37 -11.28 -10.73
N ASP A 232 26.80 -12.50 -11.04
CA ASP A 232 27.73 -13.24 -10.17
C ASP A 232 29.15 -12.64 -10.16
N GLU A 233 29.56 -11.96 -11.23
CA GLU A 233 30.81 -11.23 -11.28
C GLU A 233 30.73 -9.94 -10.44
N LYS A 234 29.61 -9.23 -10.54
CA LYS A 234 29.40 -7.95 -9.86
C LYS A 234 29.10 -8.12 -8.37
N PHE A 235 28.41 -9.17 -7.99
CA PHE A 235 28.01 -9.49 -6.61
C PHE A 235 28.46 -10.92 -6.23
N PRO A 236 29.78 -11.15 -6.09
CA PRO A 236 30.29 -12.50 -5.83
C PRO A 236 29.89 -12.98 -4.45
N GLY A 237 29.54 -14.25 -4.36
CA GLY A 237 29.23 -14.90 -3.07
C GLY A 237 27.91 -15.64 -3.05
N PHE A 238 26.84 -15.05 -3.49
CA PHE A 238 25.56 -15.71 -3.71
C PHE A 238 25.42 -16.10 -5.19
N PRO A 239 25.02 -17.34 -5.55
CA PRO A 239 24.94 -17.80 -6.95
C PRO A 239 23.67 -17.24 -7.64
N LEU A 240 23.67 -15.92 -7.95
CA LEU A 240 22.49 -15.19 -8.46
C LEU A 240 21.97 -15.73 -9.78
N GLN A 241 22.86 -16.06 -10.73
CA GLN A 241 22.43 -16.60 -12.03
C GLN A 241 21.78 -17.97 -11.90
N GLN A 242 22.31 -18.82 -11.02
CA GLN A 242 21.71 -20.13 -10.75
C GLN A 242 20.37 -20.01 -10.01
N TRP A 243 20.30 -19.04 -9.10
CA TRP A 243 19.06 -18.71 -8.37
C TRP A 243 17.98 -18.19 -9.34
N LEU A 244 18.30 -17.25 -10.25
CA LEU A 244 17.39 -16.77 -11.29
C LEU A 244 16.90 -17.90 -12.19
N LEU A 245 17.82 -18.74 -12.67
CA LEU A 245 17.46 -19.88 -13.50
C LEU A 245 16.49 -20.85 -12.79
N ALA A 246 16.71 -21.13 -11.52
CA ALA A 246 15.83 -21.97 -10.71
C ALA A 246 14.47 -21.30 -10.42
N LEU A 247 14.44 -19.98 -10.32
CA LEU A 247 13.21 -19.19 -10.21
C LEU A 247 12.34 -19.30 -11.47
N GLY A 248 12.93 -19.60 -12.63
CA GLY A 248 12.30 -19.63 -13.94
C GLY A 248 12.73 -18.47 -14.84
N ALA A 249 13.58 -17.56 -14.33
CA ALA A 249 14.06 -16.39 -15.02
C ALA A 249 15.45 -16.65 -15.64
N ASP A 250 15.53 -17.06 -16.91
CA ASP A 250 16.81 -17.31 -17.57
C ASP A 250 17.63 -16.00 -17.69
N PRO A 251 18.84 -15.90 -17.09
CA PRO A 251 19.66 -14.70 -17.17
C PRO A 251 19.98 -14.24 -18.61
N LYS A 252 19.95 -15.16 -19.58
CA LYS A 252 20.22 -14.82 -20.98
C LYS A 252 19.01 -14.15 -21.65
N GLU A 253 17.81 -14.49 -21.22
CA GLU A 253 16.55 -13.94 -21.73
C GLU A 253 16.16 -12.65 -21.03
N LEU A 254 16.41 -12.54 -19.70
CA LEU A 254 16.14 -11.32 -18.94
C LEU A 254 16.87 -10.08 -19.43
N GLY A 255 18.06 -10.22 -20.01
CA GLY A 255 18.88 -9.10 -20.46
C GLY A 255 19.37 -8.24 -19.29
N THR A 256 18.66 -7.15 -18.98
CA THR A 256 18.97 -6.24 -17.86
C THR A 256 18.11 -6.55 -16.65
N VAL A 257 18.72 -6.44 -15.47
CA VAL A 257 18.07 -6.51 -14.15
C VAL A 257 18.38 -5.22 -13.41
N ILE A 258 17.40 -4.63 -12.75
CA ILE A 258 17.61 -3.47 -11.88
C ILE A 258 17.87 -3.97 -10.45
N VAL A 259 19.04 -3.68 -9.91
CA VAL A 259 19.35 -3.96 -8.51
C VAL A 259 19.00 -2.74 -7.67
N SER A 260 17.89 -2.82 -6.93
CA SER A 260 17.39 -1.65 -6.21
C SER A 260 18.28 -1.22 -5.04
N GLN A 261 18.89 -2.15 -4.33
CA GLN A 261 19.81 -1.85 -3.22
C GLN A 261 21.13 -2.62 -3.40
N PRO A 262 22.10 -2.08 -4.17
CA PRO A 262 23.36 -2.78 -4.45
C PRO A 262 24.14 -3.17 -3.19
N SER A 263 24.22 -2.28 -2.20
CA SER A 263 24.94 -2.55 -0.95
C SER A 263 24.30 -3.65 -0.09
N PHE A 264 22.98 -3.79 -0.15
CA PHE A 264 22.30 -4.92 0.47
C PHE A 264 22.72 -6.23 -0.21
N LEU A 265 22.66 -6.27 -1.53
CA LEU A 265 23.02 -7.47 -2.29
C LEU A 265 24.48 -7.88 -2.06
N GLU A 266 25.41 -6.92 -2.02
CA GLU A 266 26.81 -7.15 -1.65
C GLU A 266 26.94 -7.72 -0.24
N GLY A 267 26.23 -7.13 0.72
CA GLY A 267 26.25 -7.56 2.13
C GLY A 267 25.77 -9.00 2.29
N VAL A 268 24.61 -9.32 1.75
CA VAL A 268 24.03 -10.68 1.88
C VAL A 268 24.83 -11.72 1.06
N ALA A 269 25.44 -11.35 -0.06
CA ALA A 269 26.34 -12.23 -0.81
C ALA A 269 27.60 -12.60 0.02
N ASN A 270 28.16 -11.65 0.75
CA ASN A 270 29.26 -11.90 1.67
C ASN A 270 28.83 -12.79 2.86
N MET A 271 27.65 -12.51 3.44
CA MET A 271 27.07 -13.34 4.51
C MET A 271 26.84 -14.77 4.03
N TRP A 272 26.40 -14.96 2.78
CA TRP A 272 26.16 -16.29 2.21
C TRP A 272 27.40 -17.17 2.23
N GLN A 273 28.57 -16.61 2.02
CA GLN A 273 29.86 -17.31 2.06
C GLN A 273 30.36 -17.57 3.49
N SER A 274 30.14 -16.63 4.40
CA SER A 274 30.71 -16.66 5.75
C SER A 274 29.84 -17.35 6.80
N THR A 275 28.52 -17.38 6.61
CA THR A 275 27.58 -17.97 7.56
C THR A 275 27.44 -19.49 7.34
N PRO A 276 27.45 -20.31 8.39
CA PRO A 276 27.28 -21.76 8.28
C PRO A 276 25.97 -22.12 7.56
N LEU A 277 26.03 -23.15 6.70
CA LEU A 277 24.86 -23.67 5.97
C LEU A 277 23.69 -24.00 6.91
N MET A 278 23.96 -24.50 8.08
CA MET A 278 22.95 -24.79 9.10
C MET A 278 22.11 -23.57 9.46
N THR A 279 22.73 -22.42 9.64
CA THR A 279 22.03 -21.16 9.99
C THR A 279 21.10 -20.72 8.87
N TRP A 280 21.58 -20.78 7.62
CA TRP A 280 20.74 -20.49 6.45
C TRP A 280 19.57 -21.47 6.31
N LYS A 281 19.77 -22.75 6.61
CA LYS A 281 18.70 -23.75 6.58
C LYS A 281 17.64 -23.48 7.66
N LEU A 282 18.06 -23.15 8.89
CA LEU A 282 17.14 -22.78 9.98
C LEU A 282 16.32 -21.54 9.61
N TRP A 283 16.98 -20.50 9.07
CA TRP A 283 16.29 -19.29 8.60
C TRP A 283 15.31 -19.60 7.46
N ALA A 284 15.71 -20.41 6.47
CA ALA A 284 14.83 -20.81 5.36
C ALA A 284 13.61 -21.61 5.84
N LEU A 285 13.78 -22.49 6.84
CA LEU A 285 12.67 -23.20 7.49
C LEU A 285 11.72 -22.22 8.17
N TRP A 286 12.26 -21.24 8.87
CA TRP A 286 11.47 -20.18 9.50
C TRP A 286 10.64 -19.39 8.46
N CYS A 287 11.24 -18.99 7.36
CA CYS A 287 10.54 -18.32 6.26
C CYS A 287 9.38 -19.17 5.73
N ALA A 288 9.59 -20.48 5.58
CA ALA A 288 8.55 -21.40 5.11
C ALA A 288 7.42 -21.57 6.14
N ILE A 289 7.75 -21.83 7.41
CA ILE A 289 6.79 -21.96 8.50
C ILE A 289 5.93 -20.69 8.59
N ARG A 290 6.55 -19.52 8.66
CA ARG A 290 5.88 -18.24 8.75
C ARG A 290 4.92 -17.99 7.57
N SER A 291 5.37 -18.26 6.35
CA SER A 291 4.55 -18.06 5.13
C SER A 291 3.35 -18.99 5.08
N ARG A 292 3.44 -20.18 5.65
CA ARG A 292 2.39 -21.20 5.63
C ARG A 292 1.53 -21.28 6.89
N ALA A 293 1.96 -20.68 7.99
CA ALA A 293 1.25 -20.69 9.27
C ALA A 293 -0.26 -20.37 9.17
N PRO A 294 -0.71 -19.39 8.34
CA PRO A 294 -2.14 -19.10 8.20
C PRO A 294 -2.99 -20.24 7.58
N TYR A 295 -2.35 -21.22 6.98
CA TYR A 295 -2.97 -22.32 6.22
C TYR A 295 -2.76 -23.69 6.86
N LEU A 296 -2.04 -23.76 7.97
CA LEU A 296 -1.76 -24.94 8.77
C LEU A 296 -2.87 -25.23 9.80
N PRO A 297 -2.81 -26.34 10.55
CA PRO A 297 -3.72 -26.62 11.67
C PRO A 297 -3.84 -25.46 12.66
N ASP A 298 -4.97 -25.42 13.39
CA ASP A 298 -5.37 -24.27 14.22
C ASP A 298 -4.28 -23.80 15.19
N ALA A 299 -3.47 -24.70 15.76
CA ALA A 299 -2.38 -24.33 16.65
C ALA A 299 -1.39 -23.32 16.01
N PHE A 300 -1.08 -23.50 14.73
CA PHE A 300 -0.21 -22.61 13.97
C PHE A 300 -0.88 -21.28 13.63
N VAL A 301 -2.15 -21.35 13.24
CA VAL A 301 -2.97 -20.16 12.93
C VAL A 301 -3.08 -19.27 14.17
N GLN A 302 -3.35 -19.87 15.35
CA GLN A 302 -3.47 -19.13 16.61
C GLN A 302 -2.14 -18.52 17.04
N GLU A 303 -1.03 -19.26 16.93
CA GLU A 303 0.28 -18.75 17.30
C GLU A 303 0.74 -17.63 16.35
N ASN A 304 0.51 -17.78 15.04
CA ASN A 304 0.77 -16.72 14.07
C ASN A 304 -0.05 -15.45 14.38
N PHE A 305 -1.30 -15.61 14.75
CA PHE A 305 -2.16 -14.51 15.17
C PHE A 305 -1.70 -13.89 16.51
N ASN A 306 -1.26 -14.69 17.47
CA ASN A 306 -0.78 -14.19 18.77
C ASN A 306 0.37 -13.21 18.61
N PHE A 307 1.27 -13.44 17.66
CA PHE A 307 2.36 -12.52 17.39
C PHE A 307 1.95 -11.39 16.43
N TYR A 308 1.64 -11.69 15.16
CA TYR A 308 1.41 -10.67 14.14
C TYR A 308 0.10 -9.90 14.33
N GLY A 309 -0.93 -10.55 14.82
CA GLY A 309 -2.22 -9.93 15.10
C GLY A 309 -2.23 -9.21 16.45
N ARG A 310 -2.01 -9.99 17.53
CA ARG A 310 -2.22 -9.48 18.89
C ARG A 310 -1.05 -8.63 19.38
N THR A 311 0.16 -9.14 19.29
CA THR A 311 1.35 -8.43 19.83
C THR A 311 1.74 -7.26 18.95
N LEU A 312 1.88 -7.46 17.64
CA LEU A 312 2.40 -6.46 16.73
C LEU A 312 1.35 -5.42 16.31
N SER A 313 0.09 -5.83 16.11
CA SER A 313 -0.97 -4.96 15.58
C SER A 313 -2.05 -4.62 16.61
N GLY A 314 -2.03 -5.22 17.81
CA GLY A 314 -3.01 -4.98 18.88
C GLY A 314 -4.41 -5.55 18.60
N THR A 315 -4.59 -6.37 17.57
CA THR A 315 -5.85 -7.02 17.24
C THR A 315 -6.22 -8.05 18.32
N GLU A 316 -7.44 -8.04 18.82
CA GLU A 316 -7.83 -8.86 19.97
C GLU A 316 -8.30 -10.26 19.57
N GLU A 317 -8.97 -10.40 18.42
CA GLU A 317 -9.52 -11.65 17.92
C GLU A 317 -9.08 -11.92 16.47
N LEU A 318 -8.90 -13.19 16.15
CA LEU A 318 -8.61 -13.63 14.80
C LEU A 318 -9.85 -13.39 13.92
N ARG A 319 -9.64 -12.84 12.72
CA ARG A 319 -10.71 -12.64 11.74
C ARG A 319 -11.43 -13.97 11.45
N GLU A 320 -12.76 -13.89 11.27
CA GLU A 320 -13.60 -15.03 10.92
C GLU A 320 -13.02 -15.81 9.72
N ARG A 321 -13.19 -17.13 9.73
CA ARG A 321 -12.57 -17.98 8.71
C ARG A 321 -12.99 -17.63 7.28
N TRP A 322 -14.25 -17.30 7.08
CA TRP A 322 -14.74 -16.92 5.75
C TRP A 322 -14.03 -15.66 5.22
N LYS A 323 -13.75 -14.65 6.06
CA LYS A 323 -13.00 -13.44 5.67
C LYS A 323 -11.59 -13.79 5.20
N ARG A 324 -10.93 -14.72 5.91
CA ARG A 324 -9.61 -15.23 5.54
C ARG A 324 -9.63 -16.06 4.26
N GLY A 325 -10.71 -16.85 4.06
CA GLY A 325 -10.93 -17.63 2.85
C GLY A 325 -11.19 -16.76 1.62
N VAL A 326 -11.99 -15.71 1.76
CA VAL A 326 -12.20 -14.69 0.72
C VAL A 326 -10.88 -14.03 0.36
N ALA A 327 -10.10 -13.58 1.36
CA ALA A 327 -8.79 -12.97 1.12
C ALA A 327 -7.81 -13.92 0.40
N ALA A 328 -7.83 -15.22 0.68
CA ALA A 328 -7.01 -16.20 -0.04
C ALA A 328 -7.42 -16.32 -1.52
N VAL A 329 -8.71 -16.23 -1.83
CA VAL A 329 -9.22 -16.22 -3.22
C VAL A 329 -8.83 -14.91 -3.91
N GLU A 330 -8.99 -13.74 -3.26
CA GLU A 330 -8.60 -12.44 -3.81
C GLU A 330 -7.11 -12.39 -4.14
N ASN A 331 -6.25 -12.88 -3.26
CA ASN A 331 -4.81 -12.90 -3.49
C ASN A 331 -4.39 -13.80 -4.66
N ALA A 332 -5.16 -14.85 -4.96
CA ALA A 332 -4.83 -15.81 -6.01
C ALA A 332 -5.48 -15.47 -7.37
N LEU A 333 -6.69 -14.90 -7.35
CA LEU A 333 -7.60 -14.80 -8.49
C LEU A 333 -8.27 -13.40 -8.57
N ASP A 334 -7.52 -12.37 -8.26
CA ASP A 334 -7.98 -10.99 -8.08
C ASP A 334 -8.83 -10.45 -9.24
N GLN A 335 -8.37 -10.61 -10.49
CA GLN A 335 -9.10 -10.13 -11.66
C GLN A 335 -10.21 -11.08 -12.12
N GLU A 336 -10.07 -12.40 -11.91
CA GLU A 336 -11.17 -13.34 -12.17
C GLU A 336 -12.38 -13.01 -11.27
N LEU A 337 -12.10 -12.71 -9.99
CA LEU A 337 -13.10 -12.27 -9.02
C LEU A 337 -13.62 -10.86 -9.33
N GLY A 338 -12.72 -9.94 -9.75
CA GLY A 338 -13.07 -8.58 -10.14
C GLY A 338 -14.07 -8.52 -11.30
N LYS A 339 -13.96 -9.43 -12.26
CA LYS A 339 -14.91 -9.56 -13.37
C LYS A 339 -16.33 -9.88 -12.89
N GLU A 340 -16.46 -10.79 -11.93
CA GLU A 340 -17.75 -11.13 -11.31
C GLU A 340 -18.30 -9.95 -10.47
N TYR A 341 -17.40 -9.24 -9.76
CA TYR A 341 -17.76 -8.09 -8.94
C TYR A 341 -18.37 -6.95 -9.76
N VAL A 342 -17.74 -6.52 -10.84
CA VAL A 342 -18.23 -5.38 -11.63
C VAL A 342 -19.51 -5.68 -12.39
N ALA A 343 -19.73 -6.94 -12.76
CA ALA A 343 -20.97 -7.36 -13.42
C ALA A 343 -22.21 -7.09 -12.56
N VAL A 344 -22.06 -7.01 -11.23
CA VAL A 344 -23.16 -6.82 -10.28
C VAL A 344 -23.12 -5.45 -9.62
N HIS A 345 -21.92 -4.92 -9.32
CA HIS A 345 -21.75 -3.83 -8.36
C HIS A 345 -21.23 -2.51 -8.93
N PHE A 346 -21.04 -2.39 -10.24
CA PHE A 346 -20.58 -1.13 -10.85
C PHE A 346 -21.51 -0.65 -11.98
N PRO A 347 -22.43 0.30 -11.68
CA PRO A 347 -23.28 0.92 -12.69
C PRO A 347 -22.47 1.81 -13.67
N PRO A 348 -22.74 1.75 -14.98
CA PRO A 348 -22.02 2.57 -15.98
C PRO A 348 -22.09 4.08 -15.73
N GLU A 349 -23.20 4.56 -15.13
CA GLU A 349 -23.42 5.98 -14.82
C GLU A 349 -22.38 6.55 -13.84
N HIS A 350 -21.81 5.71 -12.97
CA HIS A 350 -20.76 6.12 -12.04
C HIS A 350 -19.48 6.50 -12.79
N LYS A 351 -19.13 5.80 -13.87
CA LYS A 351 -17.96 6.11 -14.70
C LYS A 351 -18.07 7.49 -15.36
N GLU A 352 -19.24 7.86 -15.88
CA GLU A 352 -19.45 9.17 -16.52
C GLU A 352 -19.33 10.32 -15.53
N LYS A 353 -19.96 10.21 -14.35
CA LYS A 353 -19.86 11.23 -13.30
C LYS A 353 -18.42 11.39 -12.81
N MET A 354 -17.70 10.28 -12.65
CA MET A 354 -16.28 10.30 -12.26
C MET A 354 -15.40 10.97 -13.31
N LEU A 355 -15.60 10.68 -14.59
CA LEU A 355 -14.85 11.33 -15.67
C LEU A 355 -15.02 12.85 -15.62
N LYS A 356 -16.22 13.34 -15.32
CA LYS A 356 -16.47 14.79 -15.16
C LYS A 356 -15.65 15.37 -13.99
N LEU A 357 -15.64 14.71 -12.82
CA LEU A 357 -14.83 15.12 -11.69
C LEU A 357 -13.34 15.15 -12.05
N VAL A 358 -12.82 14.07 -12.64
CA VAL A 358 -11.42 13.99 -13.06
C VAL A 358 -11.05 15.13 -14.02
N ASN A 359 -11.89 15.41 -15.02
CA ASN A 359 -11.63 16.50 -15.98
C ASN A 359 -11.58 17.87 -15.28
N ASN A 360 -12.45 18.13 -14.31
CA ASN A 360 -12.44 19.38 -13.55
C ASN A 360 -11.18 19.47 -12.67
N LEU A 361 -10.72 18.36 -12.07
CA LEU A 361 -9.49 18.32 -11.29
C LEU A 361 -8.25 18.58 -12.19
N LEU A 362 -8.17 17.93 -13.35
CA LEU A 362 -7.09 18.17 -14.33
C LEU A 362 -7.07 19.62 -14.81
N GLU A 363 -8.25 20.21 -15.09
CA GLU A 363 -8.34 21.62 -15.48
C GLU A 363 -7.95 22.55 -14.32
N ALA A 364 -8.31 22.22 -13.08
CA ALA A 364 -7.89 22.97 -11.90
C ALA A 364 -6.36 22.93 -11.71
N TYR A 365 -5.74 21.75 -11.87
CA TYR A 365 -4.28 21.63 -11.89
C TYR A 365 -3.64 22.44 -13.01
N ARG A 366 -4.18 22.36 -14.22
CA ARG A 366 -3.71 23.15 -15.37
C ARG A 366 -3.71 24.65 -15.06
N ARG A 367 -4.81 25.16 -14.49
CA ARG A 367 -4.92 26.59 -14.09
C ARG A 367 -3.93 26.92 -12.97
N SER A 368 -3.79 26.05 -11.98
CA SER A 368 -2.85 26.26 -10.89
C SER A 368 -1.42 26.36 -11.40
N ILE A 369 -0.94 25.35 -12.13
CA ILE A 369 0.41 25.31 -12.70
C ILE A 369 0.68 26.53 -13.59
N THR A 370 -0.31 26.94 -14.41
CA THR A 370 -0.18 28.12 -15.28
C THR A 370 0.08 29.41 -14.48
N ASN A 371 -0.46 29.52 -13.28
CA ASN A 371 -0.41 30.74 -12.47
C ASN A 371 0.62 30.69 -11.33
N LEU A 372 1.45 29.63 -11.23
CA LEU A 372 2.50 29.56 -10.22
C LEU A 372 3.54 30.66 -10.45
N ASP A 373 3.74 31.49 -9.43
CA ASP A 373 4.66 32.63 -9.47
C ASP A 373 6.14 32.25 -9.24
N TRP A 374 6.38 31.12 -8.59
CA TRP A 374 7.71 30.64 -8.26
C TRP A 374 8.36 29.78 -9.36
N MET A 375 7.61 29.35 -10.35
CA MET A 375 8.06 28.44 -11.42
C MET A 375 8.39 29.21 -12.71
N THR A 376 9.58 28.96 -13.28
CA THR A 376 9.96 29.52 -14.58
C THR A 376 9.09 28.96 -15.72
N GLU A 377 9.06 29.66 -16.86
CA GLU A 377 8.28 29.25 -18.02
C GLU A 377 8.73 27.87 -18.54
N ALA A 378 10.04 27.61 -18.56
CA ALA A 378 10.58 26.34 -19.06
C ALA A 378 10.09 25.13 -18.28
N THR A 379 10.11 25.19 -16.95
CA THR A 379 9.58 24.12 -16.09
C THR A 379 8.08 24.03 -16.16
N ARG A 380 7.38 25.19 -16.23
CA ARG A 380 5.92 25.23 -16.37
C ARG A 380 5.42 24.54 -17.62
N GLU A 381 6.06 24.80 -18.79
CA GLU A 381 5.72 24.12 -20.04
C GLU A 381 5.84 22.60 -19.90
N LYS A 382 6.89 22.10 -19.25
CA LYS A 382 7.08 20.65 -19.00
C LYS A 382 6.06 20.08 -18.03
N ALA A 383 5.70 20.81 -16.97
CA ALA A 383 4.66 20.39 -16.04
C ALA A 383 3.29 20.30 -16.73
N LEU A 384 2.95 21.27 -17.59
CA LEU A 384 1.71 21.26 -18.37
C LEU A 384 1.71 20.19 -19.45
N GLU A 385 2.86 19.91 -20.09
CA GLU A 385 3.04 18.78 -21.02
C GLU A 385 2.75 17.48 -20.29
N LYS A 386 3.36 17.25 -19.12
CA LYS A 386 3.15 16.06 -18.30
C LYS A 386 1.68 15.89 -17.93
N LEU A 387 1.04 16.95 -17.41
CA LEU A 387 -0.38 16.93 -17.05
C LEU A 387 -1.27 16.56 -18.24
N SER A 388 -0.95 17.04 -19.44
CA SER A 388 -1.73 16.73 -20.65
C SER A 388 -1.64 15.27 -21.11
N LYS A 389 -0.64 14.54 -20.63
CA LYS A 389 -0.37 13.12 -20.96
C LYS A 389 -0.91 12.15 -19.91
N PHE A 390 -1.55 12.64 -18.84
CA PHE A 390 -2.13 11.75 -17.83
C PHE A 390 -3.15 10.79 -18.44
N VAL A 391 -2.96 9.51 -18.19
CA VAL A 391 -3.94 8.48 -18.53
C VAL A 391 -4.87 8.26 -17.35
N THR A 392 -6.17 8.23 -17.59
CA THR A 392 -7.19 8.03 -16.55
C THR A 392 -7.89 6.70 -16.74
N LYS A 393 -7.86 5.85 -15.71
CA LYS A 393 -8.53 4.55 -15.67
C LYS A 393 -9.57 4.54 -14.54
N ILE A 394 -10.84 4.22 -14.86
CA ILE A 394 -11.96 4.26 -13.92
C ILE A 394 -12.77 2.97 -13.97
N GLY A 395 -12.98 2.37 -12.80
CA GLY A 395 -13.86 1.23 -12.58
C GLY A 395 -13.19 -0.11 -12.73
N TYR A 396 -12.87 -0.52 -13.95
CA TYR A 396 -12.31 -1.85 -14.25
C TYR A 396 -11.56 -1.87 -15.57
N PRO A 397 -10.66 -2.87 -15.80
CA PRO A 397 -9.92 -3.01 -17.06
C PRO A 397 -10.82 -3.44 -18.22
N ASP A 398 -10.50 -2.97 -19.43
CA ASP A 398 -11.19 -3.40 -20.66
C ASP A 398 -10.84 -4.86 -21.04
N GLU A 399 -9.62 -5.29 -20.72
CA GLU A 399 -9.13 -6.64 -20.91
C GLU A 399 -8.80 -7.31 -19.57
N TRP A 400 -9.24 -8.55 -19.41
CA TRP A 400 -9.05 -9.31 -18.17
C TRP A 400 -7.87 -10.27 -18.29
N ARG A 401 -7.15 -10.46 -17.20
CA ARG A 401 -6.06 -11.44 -17.13
C ARG A 401 -6.59 -12.85 -17.44
N ASP A 402 -5.86 -13.59 -18.28
CA ASP A 402 -6.19 -14.97 -18.63
C ASP A 402 -5.67 -15.96 -17.58
N TYR A 403 -6.58 -16.60 -16.87
CA TYR A 403 -6.30 -17.67 -15.89
C TYR A 403 -6.43 -19.08 -16.47
N SER A 404 -6.59 -19.25 -17.79
CA SER A 404 -6.85 -20.57 -18.42
C SER A 404 -5.76 -21.61 -18.13
N LYS A 405 -4.50 -21.16 -17.96
CA LYS A 405 -3.36 -22.02 -17.62
C LYS A 405 -3.31 -22.45 -16.15
N LEU A 406 -4.07 -21.79 -15.26
CA LEU A 406 -4.10 -22.11 -13.84
C LEU A 406 -5.15 -23.18 -13.55
N THR A 407 -4.70 -24.31 -13.03
CA THR A 407 -5.57 -25.40 -12.57
C THR A 407 -5.49 -25.54 -11.06
N LEU A 408 -6.62 -25.34 -10.37
CA LEU A 408 -6.79 -25.58 -8.95
C LEU A 408 -7.68 -26.80 -8.74
N VAL A 409 -7.45 -27.55 -7.66
CA VAL A 409 -8.08 -28.84 -7.42
C VAL A 409 -8.80 -28.82 -6.07
N PRO A 410 -10.06 -29.24 -5.99
CA PRO A 410 -10.78 -29.34 -4.72
C PRO A 410 -10.04 -30.21 -3.68
N GLY A 411 -9.99 -29.73 -2.44
CA GLY A 411 -9.46 -30.47 -1.30
C GLY A 411 -7.94 -30.50 -1.16
N ASP A 412 -7.18 -29.73 -1.96
CA ASP A 412 -5.73 -29.62 -1.82
C ASP A 412 -5.28 -28.16 -1.66
N LEU A 413 -5.44 -27.62 -0.45
CA LEU A 413 -5.17 -26.22 -0.16
C LEU A 413 -3.72 -25.84 -0.46
N PHE A 414 -2.73 -26.61 0.04
CA PHE A 414 -1.32 -26.27 -0.12
C PHE A 414 -0.89 -26.27 -1.59
N GLU A 415 -1.29 -27.29 -2.35
CA GLU A 415 -0.96 -27.36 -3.76
C GLU A 415 -1.67 -26.27 -4.57
N ASN A 416 -2.90 -25.88 -4.20
CA ASN A 416 -3.60 -24.79 -4.82
C ASN A 416 -2.89 -23.44 -4.59
N LEU A 417 -2.45 -23.19 -3.35
CA LEU A 417 -1.67 -21.98 -3.03
C LEU A 417 -0.34 -21.95 -3.82
N ARG A 418 0.36 -23.08 -3.88
CA ARG A 418 1.61 -23.21 -4.62
C ARG A 418 1.42 -22.97 -6.12
N ARG A 419 0.36 -23.54 -6.72
CA ARG A 419 0.04 -23.36 -8.15
C ARG A 419 -0.35 -21.94 -8.47
N ALA A 420 -1.17 -21.30 -7.63
CA ALA A 420 -1.56 -19.90 -7.80
C ALA A 420 -0.33 -18.97 -7.71
N ALA A 421 0.55 -19.19 -6.73
CA ALA A 421 1.77 -18.41 -6.59
C ALA A 421 2.72 -18.62 -7.77
N ALA A 422 2.93 -19.86 -8.22
CA ALA A 422 3.76 -20.17 -9.38
C ALA A 422 3.19 -19.52 -10.66
N PHE A 423 1.87 -19.56 -10.87
CA PHE A 423 1.22 -18.90 -12.00
C PHE A 423 1.44 -17.37 -11.98
N ASN A 424 1.35 -16.75 -10.80
CA ASN A 424 1.61 -15.33 -10.65
C ASN A 424 3.10 -15.00 -10.89
N SER A 425 4.00 -15.85 -10.39
CA SER A 425 5.45 -15.72 -10.62
C SER A 425 5.81 -15.85 -12.10
N ASP A 426 5.27 -16.86 -12.80
CA ASP A 426 5.48 -17.04 -14.23
C ASP A 426 4.97 -15.84 -15.04
N PHE A 427 3.80 -15.31 -14.70
CA PHE A 427 3.27 -14.10 -15.33
C PHE A 427 4.21 -12.90 -15.17
N MET A 428 4.82 -12.73 -14.00
CA MET A 428 5.77 -11.64 -13.75
C MET A 428 7.11 -11.87 -14.48
N ILE A 429 7.60 -13.11 -14.54
CA ILE A 429 8.86 -13.43 -15.18
C ILE A 429 8.75 -13.35 -16.70
N ASP A 430 7.72 -13.96 -17.28
CA ASP A 430 7.53 -14.09 -18.72
C ASP A 430 7.48 -12.74 -19.46
N ARG A 431 7.01 -11.68 -18.78
CA ARG A 431 6.88 -10.34 -19.38
C ARG A 431 8.13 -9.46 -19.27
N ALA A 432 9.19 -9.91 -18.56
CA ALA A 432 10.41 -9.12 -18.42
C ALA A 432 11.08 -8.94 -19.80
N GLY A 433 11.27 -7.68 -20.22
CA GLY A 433 11.76 -7.31 -21.55
C GLY A 433 10.68 -7.12 -22.61
N ASP A 434 9.44 -7.50 -22.35
CA ASP A 434 8.31 -7.27 -23.27
C ASP A 434 7.87 -5.80 -23.29
N PRO A 435 7.21 -5.35 -24.37
CA PRO A 435 6.52 -4.06 -24.39
C PRO A 435 5.46 -3.94 -23.29
N VAL A 436 5.33 -2.74 -22.69
CA VAL A 436 4.37 -2.47 -21.63
C VAL A 436 2.92 -2.61 -22.14
N ASP A 437 2.14 -3.41 -21.44
CA ASP A 437 0.69 -3.44 -21.62
C ASP A 437 0.05 -2.21 -20.94
N LYS A 438 -0.33 -1.23 -21.76
CA LYS A 438 -0.96 0.01 -21.29
C LYS A 438 -2.39 -0.18 -20.74
N ASN A 439 -2.98 -1.38 -20.92
CA ASN A 439 -4.31 -1.71 -20.36
C ASN A 439 -4.22 -2.39 -19.00
N GLU A 440 -3.03 -2.75 -18.52
CA GLU A 440 -2.83 -3.42 -17.24
C GLU A 440 -3.32 -2.58 -16.06
N TRP A 441 -3.94 -3.24 -15.07
CA TRP A 441 -4.32 -2.66 -13.80
C TRP A 441 -3.57 -3.37 -12.67
N LEU A 442 -2.97 -2.59 -11.75
CA LEU A 442 -2.26 -3.13 -10.59
C LEU A 442 -3.19 -3.44 -9.41
N MET A 443 -4.40 -2.88 -9.42
CA MET A 443 -5.42 -3.14 -8.41
C MET A 443 -6.67 -3.69 -9.08
N SER A 444 -7.27 -4.70 -8.47
CA SER A 444 -8.53 -5.27 -8.93
C SER A 444 -9.72 -4.33 -8.65
N PRO A 445 -10.83 -4.45 -9.38
CA PRO A 445 -11.98 -3.55 -9.25
C PRO A 445 -12.65 -3.53 -7.88
N GLN A 446 -12.58 -4.61 -7.11
CA GLN A 446 -13.12 -4.71 -5.74
C GLN A 446 -12.18 -4.10 -4.69
N THR A 447 -11.00 -3.61 -5.06
CA THR A 447 -10.07 -2.94 -4.15
C THR A 447 -10.57 -1.54 -3.81
N VAL A 448 -10.74 -1.26 -2.51
CA VAL A 448 -11.07 0.08 -2.01
C VAL A 448 -9.79 0.89 -1.85
N ASN A 449 -9.30 1.41 -2.94
CA ASN A 449 -8.10 2.25 -3.04
C ASN A 449 -8.05 2.95 -4.41
N ALA A 450 -7.02 3.78 -4.62
CA ALA A 450 -6.63 4.39 -5.88
C ALA A 450 -5.10 4.40 -5.98
N TYR A 451 -4.54 4.70 -7.15
CA TYR A 451 -3.09 4.87 -7.28
C TYR A 451 -2.71 5.73 -8.48
N TYR A 452 -1.54 6.36 -8.38
CA TYR A 452 -0.79 6.93 -9.50
C TYR A 452 0.41 6.03 -9.82
N MET A 453 0.66 5.76 -11.10
CA MET A 453 1.80 4.98 -11.58
C MET A 453 2.77 5.87 -12.36
N PRO A 454 3.91 6.31 -11.75
CA PRO A 454 4.81 7.28 -12.38
C PRO A 454 5.35 6.85 -13.75
N PRO A 455 5.83 5.60 -13.96
CA PRO A 455 6.35 5.19 -15.27
C PRO A 455 5.28 5.05 -16.37
N ALA A 456 4.00 4.97 -16.01
CA ALA A 456 2.89 4.96 -16.95
C ALA A 456 2.20 6.33 -17.08
N ASN A 457 2.52 7.28 -16.21
CA ASN A 457 1.84 8.57 -16.04
C ASN A 457 0.31 8.42 -15.99
N GLU A 458 -0.16 7.47 -15.18
CA GLU A 458 -1.58 7.12 -15.09
C GLU A 458 -2.14 7.20 -13.68
N ILE A 459 -3.42 7.58 -13.58
CA ILE A 459 -4.23 7.55 -12.36
C ILE A 459 -5.34 6.52 -12.50
N VAL A 460 -5.53 5.70 -11.46
CA VAL A 460 -6.43 4.55 -11.51
C VAL A 460 -7.37 4.52 -10.30
N PHE A 461 -8.66 4.40 -10.57
CA PHE A 461 -9.73 4.38 -9.57
C PHE A 461 -10.57 3.12 -9.72
N PRO A 462 -10.30 2.05 -8.94
CA PRO A 462 -11.11 0.83 -8.94
C PRO A 462 -12.58 1.08 -8.56
N ALA A 463 -13.47 0.21 -9.02
CA ALA A 463 -14.92 0.38 -8.85
C ALA A 463 -15.36 0.51 -7.38
N ALA A 464 -14.70 -0.19 -6.46
CA ALA A 464 -15.11 -0.27 -5.08
C ALA A 464 -14.94 1.04 -4.28
N ILE A 465 -14.00 1.94 -4.67
CA ILE A 465 -13.84 3.24 -4.00
C ILE A 465 -14.93 4.24 -4.39
N LEU A 466 -15.63 4.01 -5.51
CA LEU A 466 -16.61 4.92 -6.11
C LEU A 466 -17.99 4.79 -5.45
N ARG A 467 -18.02 4.89 -4.11
CA ARG A 467 -19.22 4.74 -3.26
C ARG A 467 -19.16 5.67 -2.03
N PRO A 468 -20.30 5.92 -1.36
CA PRO A 468 -20.31 6.66 -0.10
C PRO A 468 -19.41 5.99 0.96
N PRO A 469 -18.67 6.77 1.78
CA PRO A 469 -18.76 8.22 1.95
C PRO A 469 -17.89 9.05 0.98
N PHE A 470 -17.10 8.46 0.09
CA PHE A 470 -16.22 9.20 -0.82
C PHE A 470 -16.94 9.73 -2.06
N PHE A 471 -17.82 8.93 -2.64
CA PHE A 471 -18.59 9.30 -3.82
C PHE A 471 -20.06 8.92 -3.67
N ASP A 472 -20.93 9.92 -3.61
CA ASP A 472 -22.39 9.75 -3.61
C ASP A 472 -22.98 10.53 -4.79
N PRO A 473 -23.48 9.85 -5.86
CA PRO A 473 -24.05 10.53 -7.01
C PRO A 473 -25.33 11.33 -6.69
N GLU A 474 -25.96 11.09 -5.54
CA GLU A 474 -27.18 11.79 -5.10
C GLU A 474 -26.88 12.96 -4.12
N ALA A 475 -25.62 13.06 -3.64
CA ALA A 475 -25.19 14.12 -2.74
C ALA A 475 -24.88 15.42 -3.48
N ASP A 476 -24.70 16.49 -2.70
CA ASP A 476 -24.20 17.77 -3.19
C ASP A 476 -22.78 17.66 -3.73
N ASP A 477 -22.48 18.41 -4.79
CA ASP A 477 -21.16 18.40 -5.42
C ASP A 477 -20.03 18.77 -4.45
N ALA A 478 -20.26 19.70 -3.48
CA ALA A 478 -19.27 20.05 -2.48
C ALA A 478 -18.78 18.84 -1.67
N ALA A 479 -19.70 17.94 -1.30
CA ALA A 479 -19.34 16.71 -0.59
C ALA A 479 -18.52 15.77 -1.49
N ASN A 480 -18.88 15.63 -2.76
CA ASN A 480 -18.14 14.79 -3.71
C ASN A 480 -16.74 15.34 -4.02
N TYR A 481 -16.58 16.67 -4.13
CA TYR A 481 -15.27 17.29 -4.30
C TYR A 481 -14.42 17.18 -3.04
N GLY A 482 -14.99 17.28 -1.83
CA GLY A 482 -14.28 17.07 -0.57
C GLY A 482 -13.97 15.61 -0.25
N GLY A 483 -14.75 14.67 -0.81
CA GLY A 483 -14.56 13.22 -0.70
C GLY A 483 -13.67 12.68 -1.82
N ILE A 484 -14.29 12.11 -2.86
CA ILE A 484 -13.55 11.50 -3.99
C ILE A 484 -12.74 12.53 -4.79
N GLY A 485 -13.18 13.79 -4.86
CA GLY A 485 -12.44 14.85 -5.55
C GLY A 485 -11.07 15.10 -4.91
N MET A 486 -11.00 15.11 -3.57
CA MET A 486 -9.74 15.21 -2.84
C MET A 486 -8.83 14.00 -3.17
N VAL A 487 -9.38 12.77 -3.24
CA VAL A 487 -8.62 11.56 -3.60
C VAL A 487 -8.10 11.66 -5.04
N ILE A 488 -8.94 12.09 -6.00
CA ILE A 488 -8.51 12.29 -7.40
C ILE A 488 -7.38 13.32 -7.47
N GLY A 489 -7.55 14.45 -6.78
CA GLY A 489 -6.53 15.50 -6.72
C GLY A 489 -5.23 15.01 -6.08
N HIS A 490 -5.31 14.14 -5.07
CA HIS A 490 -4.18 13.47 -4.44
C HIS A 490 -3.42 12.58 -5.45
N GLU A 491 -4.13 11.72 -6.20
CA GLU A 491 -3.48 10.85 -7.20
C GLU A 491 -2.84 11.66 -8.34
N ILE A 492 -3.48 12.72 -8.82
CA ILE A 492 -2.86 13.64 -9.79
C ILE A 492 -1.64 14.32 -9.15
N GLY A 493 -1.74 14.68 -7.87
CA GLY A 493 -0.66 15.29 -7.08
C GLY A 493 0.58 14.44 -7.00
N HIS A 494 0.44 13.11 -6.95
CA HIS A 494 1.56 12.20 -7.02
C HIS A 494 2.39 12.31 -8.31
N GLY A 495 1.82 12.79 -9.40
CA GLY A 495 2.59 13.13 -10.60
C GLY A 495 3.57 14.27 -10.39
N PHE A 496 3.38 15.08 -9.35
CA PHE A 496 4.12 16.31 -9.04
C PHE A 496 4.65 16.35 -7.59
N ASP A 497 4.61 15.22 -6.87
CA ASP A 497 5.22 15.10 -5.56
C ASP A 497 6.75 14.95 -5.64
N ASP A 498 7.43 14.70 -4.51
CA ASP A 498 8.88 14.58 -4.44
C ASP A 498 9.47 13.42 -5.25
N LYS A 499 8.67 12.41 -5.59
CA LYS A 499 9.04 11.27 -6.44
C LYS A 499 8.52 11.43 -7.87
N GLY A 500 7.22 11.69 -8.00
CA GLY A 500 6.59 11.83 -9.31
C GLY A 500 7.18 12.97 -10.12
N ALA A 501 7.61 14.06 -9.48
CA ALA A 501 8.30 15.18 -10.12
C ALA A 501 9.62 14.78 -10.82
N LEU A 502 10.19 13.62 -10.50
CA LEU A 502 11.42 13.11 -11.17
C LEU A 502 11.12 12.44 -12.51
N TYR A 503 9.84 12.13 -12.80
CA TYR A 503 9.40 11.49 -14.05
C TYR A 503 8.82 12.52 -15.00
N ASP A 504 9.20 12.45 -16.27
CA ASP A 504 8.65 13.32 -17.30
C ASP A 504 7.23 12.88 -17.74
N GLY A 505 6.67 13.59 -18.73
CA GLY A 505 5.31 13.31 -19.22
C GLY A 505 5.15 11.99 -19.94
N ASP A 506 6.23 11.37 -20.39
CA ASP A 506 6.24 10.06 -21.04
C ASP A 506 6.49 8.91 -20.03
N GLY A 507 6.66 9.26 -18.74
CA GLY A 507 6.88 8.31 -17.64
C GLY A 507 8.34 7.93 -17.43
N ALA A 508 9.29 8.57 -18.11
CA ALA A 508 10.71 8.29 -17.92
C ALA A 508 11.25 9.05 -16.70
N LEU A 509 12.07 8.34 -15.88
CA LEU A 509 12.88 8.94 -14.81
C LEU A 509 13.95 9.81 -15.46
N ASN A 510 13.60 11.07 -15.66
CA ASN A 510 14.37 12.05 -16.43
C ASN A 510 14.16 13.44 -15.84
N ASN A 511 15.26 14.08 -15.42
CA ASN A 511 15.21 15.43 -14.85
C ASN A 511 14.76 16.46 -15.91
N TRP A 512 13.59 17.03 -15.72
CA TRP A 512 13.00 18.08 -16.58
C TRP A 512 12.94 19.46 -15.90
N TRP A 513 13.44 19.54 -14.67
CA TRP A 513 13.48 20.77 -13.89
C TRP A 513 14.67 21.66 -14.24
N THR A 514 14.51 22.98 -14.13
CA THR A 514 15.66 23.85 -13.96
C THR A 514 16.21 23.72 -12.53
N GLU A 515 17.50 24.00 -12.34
CA GLU A 515 18.12 23.95 -10.99
C GLU A 515 17.43 24.92 -10.02
N GLU A 516 17.03 26.12 -10.50
CA GLU A 516 16.37 27.17 -9.74
C GLU A 516 14.99 26.69 -9.26
N ASP A 517 14.17 26.16 -10.16
CA ASP A 517 12.82 25.70 -9.84
C ASP A 517 12.85 24.47 -8.91
N PHE A 518 13.80 23.56 -9.12
CA PHE A 518 13.95 22.40 -8.24
C PHE A 518 14.40 22.80 -6.82
N ALA A 519 15.26 23.81 -6.70
CA ALA A 519 15.64 24.37 -5.39
C ALA A 519 14.47 25.03 -4.68
N GLU A 520 13.62 25.77 -5.40
CA GLU A 520 12.43 26.40 -4.82
C GLU A 520 11.36 25.37 -4.43
N PHE A 521 11.18 24.32 -5.24
CA PHE A 521 10.34 23.16 -4.90
C PHE A 521 10.84 22.47 -3.61
N THR A 522 12.15 22.17 -3.55
CA THR A 522 12.79 21.53 -2.38
C THR A 522 12.61 22.37 -1.12
N LYS A 523 12.72 23.69 -1.20
CA LYS A 523 12.49 24.61 -0.07
C LYS A 523 11.06 24.49 0.47
N ARG A 524 10.04 24.44 -0.40
CA ARG A 524 8.64 24.31 -0.04
C ARG A 524 8.34 22.94 0.58
N THR A 525 8.85 21.89 -0.03
CA THR A 525 8.67 20.50 0.48
C THR A 525 9.42 20.30 1.81
N SER A 526 10.59 20.91 2.00
CA SER A 526 11.30 20.89 3.29
C SER A 526 10.52 21.60 4.40
N ALA A 527 9.79 22.67 4.10
CA ALA A 527 8.90 23.33 5.07
C ALA A 527 7.76 22.37 5.49
N LEU A 528 7.20 21.62 4.55
CA LEU A 528 6.17 20.62 4.84
C LEU A 528 6.72 19.48 5.70
N VAL A 529 7.93 18.98 5.40
CA VAL A 529 8.62 17.97 6.24
C VAL A 529 8.75 18.46 7.68
N GLN A 530 9.16 19.72 7.88
CA GLN A 530 9.29 20.30 9.24
C GLN A 530 7.96 20.39 9.98
N GLN A 531 6.86 20.73 9.29
CA GLN A 531 5.52 20.74 9.89
C GLN A 531 5.15 19.34 10.39
N TYR A 532 5.35 18.32 9.58
CA TYR A 532 4.95 16.95 9.93
C TYR A 532 5.87 16.30 10.97
N ASN A 533 7.16 16.60 10.98
CA ASN A 533 8.09 16.16 12.03
C ASN A 533 7.71 16.63 13.44
N ALA A 534 6.87 17.65 13.56
CA ALA A 534 6.38 18.15 14.84
C ALA A 534 5.18 17.33 15.39
N TYR A 535 4.56 16.45 14.59
CA TYR A 535 3.36 15.74 14.98
C TYR A 535 3.65 14.41 15.67
N THR A 536 2.77 14.09 16.64
CA THR A 536 2.70 12.76 17.26
C THR A 536 1.23 12.35 17.32
N PRO A 537 0.87 11.12 16.89
CA PRO A 537 -0.49 10.61 17.05
C PRO A 537 -0.99 10.72 18.48
N ALA A 538 -2.26 11.11 18.64
CA ALA A 538 -2.84 11.36 19.97
C ALA A 538 -2.81 10.16 20.91
N ASN A 539 -2.71 8.94 20.38
CA ASN A 539 -2.67 7.68 21.15
C ASN A 539 -1.25 7.14 21.37
N LEU A 540 -0.19 7.90 21.00
CA LEU A 540 1.21 7.49 21.17
C LEU A 540 1.99 8.43 22.11
N ASP A 541 3.07 7.90 22.68
CA ASP A 541 3.99 8.65 23.55
C ASP A 541 4.86 9.63 22.69
N PRO A 542 4.73 10.95 22.88
CA PRO A 542 5.47 11.93 22.09
C PRO A 542 6.99 11.95 22.38
N GLN A 543 7.45 11.26 23.41
CA GLN A 543 8.89 11.11 23.69
C GLN A 543 9.52 10.00 22.84
N LYS A 544 8.71 9.03 22.40
CA LYS A 544 9.18 7.85 21.66
C LYS A 544 8.82 7.87 20.18
N PHE A 545 7.69 8.46 19.82
CA PHE A 545 7.12 8.38 18.48
C PHE A 545 6.80 9.75 17.93
N ARG A 546 7.20 9.97 16.71
CA ARG A 546 6.84 11.16 15.90
C ARG A 546 6.65 10.75 14.45
N VAL A 547 5.87 11.52 13.72
CA VAL A 547 5.77 11.39 12.28
C VAL A 547 7.15 11.63 11.66
N ASN A 548 7.55 10.77 10.73
CA ASN A 548 8.73 10.98 9.91
C ASN A 548 8.28 11.74 8.65
N GLY A 549 8.45 13.06 8.66
CA GLY A 549 8.02 13.92 7.57
C GLY A 549 8.74 13.64 6.25
N GLU A 550 9.96 13.08 6.28
CA GLU A 550 10.69 12.68 5.07
C GLU A 550 10.09 11.39 4.47
N LEU A 551 9.72 10.43 5.32
CA LEU A 551 9.02 9.21 4.88
C LEU A 551 7.67 9.57 4.26
N THR A 552 6.91 10.47 4.90
CA THR A 552 5.53 10.77 4.52
C THR A 552 5.40 11.94 3.52
N LEU A 553 6.49 12.47 3.02
CA LEU A 553 6.49 13.70 2.22
C LEU A 553 5.60 13.61 0.98
N GLY A 554 5.73 12.54 0.18
CA GLY A 554 4.95 12.39 -1.05
C GLY A 554 3.44 12.37 -0.79
N GLU A 555 3.03 11.61 0.23
CA GLU A 555 1.63 11.53 0.65
C GLU A 555 1.11 12.87 1.19
N ASN A 556 1.94 13.59 1.94
CA ASN A 556 1.57 14.91 2.46
C ASN A 556 1.44 15.96 1.34
N ILE A 557 2.28 15.87 0.29
CA ILE A 557 2.14 16.72 -0.92
C ILE A 557 0.85 16.34 -1.66
N GLY A 558 0.59 15.05 -1.84
CA GLY A 558 -0.63 14.56 -2.45
C GLY A 558 -1.89 15.07 -1.73
N ASP A 559 -1.93 14.97 -0.40
CA ASP A 559 -3.05 15.42 0.41
C ASP A 559 -3.26 16.94 0.34
N LEU A 560 -2.19 17.73 0.47
CA LEU A 560 -2.26 19.20 0.42
C LEU A 560 -2.71 19.67 -0.96
N SER A 561 -2.11 19.12 -2.01
CA SER A 561 -2.47 19.42 -3.38
C SER A 561 -3.89 18.96 -3.69
N GLY A 562 -4.23 17.73 -3.27
CA GLY A 562 -5.53 17.13 -3.50
C GLY A 562 -6.67 18.00 -3.00
N LEU A 563 -6.61 18.45 -1.76
CA LEU A 563 -7.67 19.29 -1.16
C LEU A 563 -7.70 20.71 -1.75
N SER A 564 -6.52 21.32 -1.97
CA SER A 564 -6.42 22.66 -2.57
C SER A 564 -6.98 22.69 -3.99
N ILE A 565 -6.65 21.68 -4.79
CA ILE A 565 -7.13 21.57 -6.18
C ILE A 565 -8.60 21.14 -6.24
N ALA A 566 -9.08 20.32 -5.28
CA ALA A 566 -10.50 19.97 -5.21
C ALA A 566 -11.39 21.20 -4.97
N LEU A 567 -10.96 22.15 -4.15
CA LEU A 567 -11.64 23.45 -3.99
C LEU A 567 -11.77 24.20 -5.31
N ARG A 568 -10.67 24.33 -6.05
CA ARG A 568 -10.64 25.03 -7.36
C ARG A 568 -11.45 24.28 -8.43
N ALA A 569 -11.43 22.95 -8.41
CA ALA A 569 -12.23 22.13 -9.30
C ALA A 569 -13.73 22.27 -9.01
N TYR A 570 -14.09 22.42 -7.75
CA TYR A 570 -15.46 22.70 -7.36
C TYR A 570 -15.91 24.09 -7.84
N GLU A 571 -15.05 25.11 -7.76
CA GLU A 571 -15.35 26.43 -8.37
C GLU A 571 -15.60 26.35 -9.88
N ILE A 572 -14.85 25.50 -10.60
CA ILE A 572 -15.10 25.22 -12.02
C ILE A 572 -16.49 24.61 -12.22
N ALA A 573 -16.87 23.63 -11.39
CA ALA A 573 -18.18 23.00 -11.46
C ALA A 573 -19.33 23.97 -11.13
N LEU A 574 -19.13 24.90 -10.18
CA LEU A 574 -20.07 25.97 -9.87
C LEU A 574 -20.22 26.94 -11.06
N ALA A 575 -19.11 27.34 -11.68
CA ALA A 575 -19.13 28.22 -12.84
C ALA A 575 -19.88 27.61 -14.03
N GLU A 576 -19.80 26.30 -14.25
CA GLU A 576 -20.60 25.56 -15.23
C GLU A 576 -22.12 25.67 -14.95
N GLN A 577 -22.49 25.86 -13.69
CA GLN A 577 -23.87 26.03 -13.24
C GLN A 577 -24.29 27.53 -13.18
N GLY A 578 -23.39 28.45 -13.57
CA GLY A 578 -23.63 29.88 -13.54
C GLY A 578 -23.44 30.54 -12.15
N ILE A 579 -22.82 29.85 -11.20
CA ILE A 579 -22.45 30.33 -9.87
C ILE A 579 -21.00 30.82 -9.93
N THR A 580 -20.73 32.05 -9.51
CA THR A 580 -19.46 32.72 -9.78
C THR A 580 -18.43 32.62 -8.66
N SER A 581 -18.86 32.26 -7.45
CA SER A 581 -17.96 32.09 -6.29
C SER A 581 -18.47 31.01 -5.33
N LEU A 582 -17.60 30.54 -4.44
CA LEU A 582 -17.97 29.64 -3.34
C LEU A 582 -19.01 30.25 -2.40
N GLU A 583 -18.96 31.57 -2.20
CA GLU A 583 -19.88 32.29 -1.31
C GLU A 583 -21.30 32.39 -1.89
N ASP A 584 -21.42 32.42 -3.23
CA ASP A 584 -22.71 32.46 -3.94
C ASP A 584 -23.36 31.05 -4.03
N ALA A 585 -22.63 30.01 -3.67
CA ALA A 585 -23.13 28.63 -3.70
C ALA A 585 -24.19 28.41 -2.60
N PRO A 586 -25.18 27.54 -2.82
CA PRO A 586 -26.26 27.30 -1.87
C PRO A 586 -25.76 26.85 -0.48
N VAL A 587 -26.33 27.44 0.57
CA VAL A 587 -26.20 26.92 1.93
C VAL A 587 -27.14 25.72 2.06
N ILE A 588 -26.61 24.55 2.42
CA ILE A 588 -27.37 23.31 2.61
C ILE A 588 -27.09 22.82 4.03
N ASP A 589 -28.14 22.41 4.74
CA ASP A 589 -28.09 21.95 6.14
C ASP A 589 -27.38 22.96 7.09
N GLY A 590 -27.47 24.26 6.77
CA GLY A 590 -26.86 25.33 7.56
C GLY A 590 -25.37 25.53 7.35
N MET A 591 -24.75 24.83 6.40
CA MET A 591 -23.32 24.93 6.05
C MET A 591 -23.11 25.57 4.68
N THR A 592 -22.09 26.43 4.57
CA THR A 592 -21.61 26.95 3.28
C THR A 592 -21.01 25.84 2.42
N ALA A 593 -20.84 26.08 1.14
CA ALA A 593 -20.24 25.09 0.24
C ALA A 593 -18.80 24.74 0.65
N ALA A 594 -17.98 25.73 1.01
CA ALA A 594 -16.63 25.50 1.51
C ALA A 594 -16.62 24.67 2.80
N GLN A 595 -17.51 24.97 3.75
CA GLN A 595 -17.64 24.18 4.97
C GLN A 595 -17.98 22.71 4.66
N ARG A 596 -18.92 22.44 3.76
CA ARG A 596 -19.29 21.08 3.37
C ARG A 596 -18.13 20.32 2.72
N LEU A 597 -17.35 20.99 1.87
CA LEU A 597 -16.19 20.37 1.22
C LEU A 597 -15.14 19.94 2.25
N PHE A 598 -14.69 20.84 3.13
CA PHE A 598 -13.74 20.50 4.20
C PHE A 598 -14.29 19.42 5.15
N TRP A 599 -15.59 19.52 5.47
CA TRP A 599 -16.24 18.54 6.33
C TRP A 599 -16.25 17.15 5.74
N SER A 600 -16.56 17.05 4.43
CA SER A 600 -16.53 15.77 3.70
C SER A 600 -15.14 15.12 3.76
N THR A 601 -14.08 15.89 3.58
CA THR A 601 -12.71 15.42 3.76
C THR A 601 -12.48 14.89 5.17
N ALA A 602 -12.83 15.64 6.19
CA ALA A 602 -12.60 15.24 7.57
C ALA A 602 -13.42 14.00 7.98
N GLN A 603 -14.67 13.86 7.50
CA GLN A 603 -15.47 12.67 7.77
C GLN A 603 -15.00 11.45 6.98
N GLY A 604 -14.47 11.64 5.76
CA GLY A 604 -13.89 10.55 4.96
C GLY A 604 -12.65 9.94 5.64
N TRP A 605 -11.80 10.78 6.21
CA TRP A 605 -10.61 10.36 6.96
C TRP A 605 -10.88 9.97 8.42
N ARG A 606 -12.15 9.94 8.86
CA ARG A 606 -12.51 9.50 10.21
C ARG A 606 -12.00 8.10 10.48
N THR A 607 -11.07 7.95 11.42
CA THR A 607 -10.40 6.69 11.73
C THR A 607 -9.96 6.64 13.18
N LYS A 608 -9.94 5.43 13.73
CA LYS A 608 -9.40 5.11 15.04
C LYS A 608 -8.53 3.87 14.94
N SER A 609 -7.32 3.91 15.51
CA SER A 609 -6.38 2.79 15.50
C SER A 609 -5.96 2.40 16.91
N ARG A 610 -5.63 1.12 17.08
CA ARG A 610 -5.02 0.62 18.34
C ARG A 610 -3.60 1.14 18.46
N PRO A 611 -3.08 1.38 19.68
CA PRO A 611 -1.73 1.92 19.86
C PRO A 611 -0.65 1.11 19.17
N GLN A 612 -0.65 -0.21 19.29
CA GLN A 612 0.35 -1.09 18.67
C GLN A 612 0.36 -0.95 17.13
N HIS A 613 -0.83 -0.87 16.51
CA HIS A 613 -0.94 -0.62 15.09
C HIS A 613 -0.38 0.76 14.71
N ALA A 614 -0.70 1.80 15.48
CA ALA A 614 -0.17 3.14 15.25
C ALA A 614 1.36 3.19 15.39
N GLU A 615 1.94 2.48 16.39
CA GLU A 615 3.39 2.35 16.56
C GLU A 615 4.06 1.66 15.37
N MET A 616 3.45 0.60 14.84
CA MET A 616 3.94 -0.08 13.65
C MET A 616 3.88 0.83 12.43
N MET A 617 2.71 1.41 12.16
CA MET A 617 2.48 2.19 10.93
C MET A 617 3.33 3.46 10.87
N ILE A 618 3.56 4.15 11.98
CA ILE A 618 4.40 5.36 12.01
C ILE A 618 5.86 5.09 11.56
N SER A 619 6.28 3.84 11.60
CA SER A 619 7.64 3.42 11.25
C SER A 619 7.79 2.97 9.80
N VAL A 620 6.71 2.51 9.14
CA VAL A 620 6.78 1.85 7.83
C VAL A 620 5.84 2.44 6.79
N ASP A 621 4.74 3.10 7.19
CA ASP A 621 3.73 3.62 6.28
C ASP A 621 4.16 4.99 5.72
N PRO A 622 4.20 5.17 4.39
CA PRO A 622 4.44 6.47 3.79
C PRO A 622 3.29 7.47 4.02
N HIS A 623 2.09 7.01 4.44
CA HIS A 623 1.00 7.90 4.79
C HIS A 623 1.14 8.42 6.21
N SER A 624 0.85 9.70 6.40
CA SER A 624 0.71 10.26 7.74
C SER A 624 -0.53 9.69 8.44
N PRO A 625 -0.55 9.61 9.79
CA PRO A 625 -1.76 9.27 10.53
C PRO A 625 -2.95 10.14 10.12
N ASP A 626 -4.15 9.53 10.02
CA ASP A 626 -5.33 10.15 9.39
C ASP A 626 -5.72 11.51 9.99
N GLU A 627 -5.50 11.72 11.30
CA GLU A 627 -5.71 13.03 11.94
C GLU A 627 -4.84 14.14 11.32
N PHE A 628 -3.64 13.82 10.84
CA PHE A 628 -2.74 14.78 10.21
C PHE A 628 -2.97 14.89 8.69
N ARG A 629 -3.59 13.90 8.07
CA ARG A 629 -4.12 14.01 6.70
C ARG A 629 -5.26 15.04 6.61
N VAL A 630 -5.87 15.39 7.74
CA VAL A 630 -6.84 16.49 7.87
C VAL A 630 -6.18 17.73 8.46
N ASN A 631 -5.75 17.70 9.72
CA ASN A 631 -5.24 18.86 10.45
C ASN A 631 -3.98 19.48 9.83
N GLY A 632 -3.05 18.63 9.37
CA GLY A 632 -1.81 19.07 8.73
C GLY A 632 -2.05 19.71 7.37
N VAL A 633 -3.13 19.33 6.68
CA VAL A 633 -3.51 19.88 5.38
C VAL A 633 -4.27 21.20 5.52
N VAL A 634 -5.39 21.21 6.26
CA VAL A 634 -6.29 22.38 6.32
C VAL A 634 -5.61 23.64 6.85
N ARG A 635 -4.62 23.51 7.73
CA ARG A 635 -3.87 24.65 8.26
C ARG A 635 -3.02 25.39 7.22
N ASN A 636 -2.81 24.82 6.05
CA ASN A 636 -2.07 25.42 4.93
C ASN A 636 -3.01 26.05 3.87
N ILE A 637 -4.34 25.95 4.01
CA ILE A 637 -5.34 26.36 3.02
C ILE A 637 -6.08 27.61 3.52
N ASP A 638 -5.98 28.72 2.80
CA ASP A 638 -6.57 30.03 3.19
C ASP A 638 -8.08 29.95 3.36
N GLU A 639 -8.77 29.28 2.45
CA GLU A 639 -10.23 29.12 2.44
C GLU A 639 -10.76 28.38 3.68
N PHE A 640 -9.92 27.59 4.37
CA PHE A 640 -10.28 26.97 5.64
C PHE A 640 -10.44 28.02 6.75
N TYR A 641 -9.54 29.01 6.78
CA TYR A 641 -9.60 30.09 7.78
C TYR A 641 -10.85 30.93 7.61
N ASP A 642 -11.24 31.21 6.36
CA ASP A 642 -12.44 31.98 6.04
C ASP A 642 -13.71 31.15 6.32
N ALA A 643 -13.73 29.88 5.97
CA ALA A 643 -14.89 29.02 6.16
C ALA A 643 -15.27 28.78 7.63
N PHE A 644 -14.27 28.78 8.53
CA PHE A 644 -14.46 28.43 9.94
C PHE A 644 -14.08 29.56 10.92
N ASP A 645 -13.86 30.77 10.43
CA ASP A 645 -13.49 31.96 11.23
C ASP A 645 -12.32 31.66 12.19
N VAL A 646 -11.23 31.07 11.67
CA VAL A 646 -10.09 30.62 12.48
C VAL A 646 -9.23 31.82 12.90
N PRO A 647 -9.26 32.24 14.18
CA PRO A 647 -8.50 33.38 14.62
C PRO A 647 -7.03 33.07 14.85
N GLU A 648 -6.19 34.10 14.82
CA GLU A 648 -4.82 34.04 15.30
C GLU A 648 -4.77 33.50 16.75
N GLY A 649 -3.83 32.57 17.01
CA GLY A 649 -3.71 31.94 18.31
C GLY A 649 -4.46 30.59 18.44
N SER A 650 -5.27 30.19 17.44
CA SER A 650 -5.78 28.81 17.34
C SER A 650 -4.62 27.83 17.10
N LYS A 651 -4.76 26.58 17.54
CA LYS A 651 -3.68 25.58 17.43
C LYS A 651 -3.29 25.24 15.99
N LEU A 652 -4.25 25.27 15.06
CA LEU A 652 -3.99 25.05 13.63
C LEU A 652 -3.56 26.32 12.91
N TYR A 653 -3.60 27.49 13.57
CA TYR A 653 -3.26 28.76 12.91
C TYR A 653 -1.80 28.77 12.47
N LEU A 654 -1.59 29.14 11.21
CA LEU A 654 -0.30 29.53 10.64
C LEU A 654 -0.45 30.94 10.06
N ALA A 655 0.57 31.77 10.25
CA ALA A 655 0.62 33.05 9.54
C ALA A 655 0.65 32.77 8.01
N PRO A 656 0.04 33.65 7.18
CA PRO A 656 -0.04 33.40 5.74
C PRO A 656 1.29 33.07 5.06
N GLU A 657 2.39 33.66 5.53
CA GLU A 657 3.76 33.41 5.05
C GLU A 657 4.33 32.04 5.45
N ASP A 658 3.79 31.41 6.51
CA ASP A 658 4.22 30.09 7.01
C ASP A 658 3.39 28.94 6.40
N ARG A 659 2.32 29.26 5.67
CA ARG A 659 1.49 28.27 4.98
C ARG A 659 2.23 27.72 3.77
N VAL A 660 2.37 26.41 3.71
CA VAL A 660 3.03 25.76 2.57
C VAL A 660 2.08 25.73 1.37
N ARG A 661 2.56 26.24 0.25
CA ARG A 661 1.84 26.24 -1.04
C ARG A 661 2.81 25.71 -2.09
N ILE A 662 2.44 24.60 -2.73
CA ILE A 662 3.27 23.93 -3.74
C ILE A 662 2.62 24.08 -5.11
N TRP A 663 1.39 23.59 -5.28
CA TRP A 663 0.63 23.57 -6.55
C TRP A 663 -0.65 24.41 -6.49
#